data_44f13fe9dbf099ca1f18dc984181b62f
#
_entry.id   44f13fe9dbf099ca1f18dc984181b62f
#
_cell.length_a   1.000
_cell.length_b   1.000
_cell.length_c   1.000
_cell.angle_alpha   90.00
_cell.angle_beta   90.00
_cell.angle_gamma   90.00
#
_symmetry.space_group_name_H-M   'P 1'
#
loop_
_entity.id
_entity.type
_entity.pdbx_description
1 polymer ?
#
loop_
_entity_poly.entity_id
_entity_poly.type
_entity_poly.pdbx_seq_one_letter_code
_entity_poly.pdbx_strand_id
1 'polypeptide(L)'
;MRIILNIIVSAILVSAPLFCAAQSLQDYMAGNTALTARTEPEEKPKAQEAPAEQAPSNNVMAVTHLPDVKLNNAVISKTVLTYFNGPELKEAQTLYENGEQSKALEVYEKLSADESFSAEARAQAALNAAVINLQRAEYKNALKNADLALKLNPNNPFPQLLKVWIYSAWGKTKETKKEAENLLFLTADFEYLSSSKLALAQAYFNAGKKNEAMEILQNLYGTDPYLISHAAYLMGRLSAKNKPAAQALSEQALSHDGNNYSAQKYQAEIQYKLKQYIPAWQSYASLFILDKNDKKSAKRLKKLSKRLKGAPENYLFYTKLSEIYTKKPEPSNSEAVRVGLFSDYKANLTPLQSFNFMPGSDFTIKDEALGAVISGEAYTPKNISFDKEHQGVHIQNKWGAADFSTKRPFVISLNKEGYSFLVKDAKAEDIFSANLGDKELKGSLLVIPTEKGMILVNYTSLDDVLPSLLMSLTRGIKTPAALEAAATVLRTALVRRLSYSQDAIFDISDNAPRLNYGGVNMESQFVREASKNTKGKVLAQVSAEQTPAEPAQAEIYRSCSSASEDGIRNTKADISYSFSPVNLFKFMISNPPKDLYSAPEDPTLWSSVKWVYLMPLKEIETRLNSLHKIGALKYFEPAKTTPYGRIETMRFAGSKKTIEVPFEEANFILAAGTLKSPFFTFIPFKKDVLILGSDTGAGKGLCIDGAYGLAKKGKTAEEILKYYYPDLEITEKWQIKKSLL
;
A
#
# COMPACT_ATOMS: atom_id res chain seq x y z
N MET A 1 -1.80 -12.63 37.93
CA MET A 1 -2.59 -11.45 37.56
C MET A 1 -1.76 -10.35 36.86
N ARG A 2 -0.45 -10.25 37.04
CA ARG A 2 0.44 -9.28 36.35
C ARG A 2 0.86 -9.71 34.91
N ILE A 3 0.81 -10.97 34.57
CA ILE A 3 1.21 -11.48 33.23
C ILE A 3 0.09 -11.30 32.19
N ILE A 4 -1.16 -11.21 32.60
CA ILE A 4 -2.31 -11.03 31.68
C ILE A 4 -2.49 -9.56 31.29
N LEU A 5 -2.03 -8.62 32.11
CA LEU A 5 -2.14 -7.18 31.83
C LEU A 5 -1.14 -6.70 30.77
N ASN A 6 0.05 -7.30 30.70
CA ASN A 6 1.06 -6.95 29.69
C ASN A 6 0.74 -7.44 28.27
N ILE A 7 -0.12 -8.45 28.12
CA ILE A 7 -0.57 -8.94 26.80
C ILE A 7 -1.65 -8.02 26.22
N ILE A 8 -2.45 -7.38 27.07
CA ILE A 8 -3.54 -6.48 26.60
C ILE A 8 -3.00 -5.10 26.22
N VAL A 9 -1.96 -4.58 26.87
CA VAL A 9 -1.35 -3.29 26.54
C VAL A 9 -0.53 -3.38 25.25
N SER A 10 0.10 -4.52 24.96
CA SER A 10 0.79 -4.76 23.68
C SER A 10 -0.16 -4.89 22.48
N ALA A 11 -1.42 -5.29 22.70
CA ALA A 11 -2.41 -5.47 21.63
C ALA A 11 -3.08 -4.14 21.19
N ILE A 12 -3.07 -3.11 22.05
CA ILE A 12 -3.74 -1.83 21.75
C ILE A 12 -2.82 -0.83 21.01
N LEU A 13 -1.48 -1.04 21.07
CA LEU A 13 -0.49 -0.14 20.41
C LEU A 13 -0.01 -0.64 19.03
N VAL A 14 -0.49 -1.79 18.56
CA VAL A 14 -0.09 -2.40 17.26
C VAL A 14 -1.11 -2.11 16.13
N SER A 15 -2.10 -1.27 16.33
CA SER A 15 -3.12 -0.96 15.32
C SER A 15 -2.71 0.15 14.34
N ALA A 16 -1.50 0.11 13.78
CA ALA A 16 -1.17 0.87 12.57
C ALA A 16 -1.21 -0.07 11.36
N PRO A 17 -1.84 0.31 10.25
CA PRO A 17 -2.28 -0.61 9.20
C PRO A 17 -1.17 -1.23 8.36
N LEU A 18 -1.39 -2.49 8.00
CA LEU A 18 -0.60 -3.41 7.15
C LEU A 18 -0.41 -2.96 5.67
N PHE A 19 -0.49 -1.67 5.38
CA PHE A 19 -0.69 -1.15 4.02
C PHE A 19 0.51 -1.14 3.08
N CYS A 20 1.74 -1.29 3.56
CA CYS A 20 2.92 -0.99 2.74
C CYS A 20 3.86 -2.16 2.43
N ALA A 21 3.63 -3.35 2.94
CA ALA A 21 4.57 -4.45 2.67
C ALA A 21 4.59 -4.87 1.20
N ALA A 22 3.43 -4.85 0.52
CA ALA A 22 3.36 -5.17 -0.91
C ALA A 22 3.91 -4.03 -1.78
N GLN A 23 3.65 -2.81 -1.36
CA GLN A 23 4.07 -1.63 -2.09
C GLN A 23 5.57 -1.35 -1.93
N SER A 24 6.15 -1.55 -0.72
CA SER A 24 7.58 -1.37 -0.50
C SER A 24 8.45 -2.35 -1.28
N LEU A 25 7.99 -3.59 -1.47
CA LEU A 25 8.74 -4.59 -2.24
C LEU A 25 8.68 -4.31 -3.76
N GLN A 26 7.54 -3.85 -4.27
CA GLN A 26 7.37 -3.54 -5.69
C GLN A 26 7.98 -2.20 -6.09
N ASP A 27 7.91 -1.19 -5.23
CA ASP A 27 8.53 0.11 -5.46
C ASP A 27 10.06 0.03 -5.35
N TYR A 28 10.56 -0.84 -4.49
CA TYR A 28 11.97 -1.21 -4.44
C TYR A 28 12.40 -1.87 -5.76
N MET A 29 11.56 -2.71 -6.34
CA MET A 29 11.80 -3.35 -7.64
C MET A 29 11.75 -2.36 -8.80
N ALA A 30 10.84 -1.39 -8.79
CA ALA A 30 10.74 -0.34 -9.81
C ALA A 30 11.87 0.72 -9.69
N GLY A 31 12.30 1.05 -8.47
CA GLY A 31 13.39 2.00 -8.20
C GLY A 31 14.76 1.50 -8.64
N ASN A 32 15.03 0.21 -8.54
CA ASN A 32 16.33 -0.37 -8.93
C ASN A 32 16.53 -0.46 -10.45
N THR A 33 15.46 -0.51 -11.25
CA THR A 33 15.59 -0.46 -12.71
C THR A 33 15.95 0.92 -13.23
N ALA A 34 15.68 1.98 -12.47
CA ALA A 34 16.04 3.36 -12.85
C ALA A 34 17.49 3.77 -12.48
N LEU A 35 18.13 3.04 -11.55
CA LEU A 35 19.50 3.36 -11.09
C LEU A 35 20.62 2.72 -11.92
N THR A 36 20.30 1.75 -12.80
CA THR A 36 21.30 1.09 -13.66
C THR A 36 21.52 1.76 -15.03
N ALA A 37 20.81 2.86 -15.34
CA ALA A 37 20.88 3.54 -16.61
C ALA A 37 21.58 4.90 -16.53
N ARG A 38 22.82 4.96 -16.03
CA ARG A 38 23.73 6.10 -16.22
C ARG A 38 25.16 5.63 -16.37
N THR A 39 25.48 5.19 -17.58
CA THR A 39 26.82 5.28 -18.15
C THR A 39 26.71 6.07 -19.45
N GLU A 40 27.61 7.00 -19.64
CA GLU A 40 27.70 7.88 -20.81
C GLU A 40 27.91 7.10 -22.11
N PRO A 41 27.51 7.64 -23.27
CA PRO A 41 27.51 6.89 -24.52
C PRO A 41 28.90 6.82 -25.13
N GLU A 42 29.45 5.63 -25.25
CA GLU A 42 30.53 5.34 -26.20
C GLU A 42 29.94 5.06 -27.59
N GLU A 43 30.59 5.63 -28.61
CA GLU A 43 30.18 5.51 -30.01
C GLU A 43 30.19 4.06 -30.52
N LYS A 44 29.10 3.67 -31.18
CA LYS A 44 28.95 2.35 -31.80
C LYS A 44 29.53 2.29 -33.19
N PRO A 45 30.24 1.21 -33.55
CA PRO A 45 30.56 0.94 -34.96
C PRO A 45 29.35 0.38 -35.69
N LYS A 46 29.16 0.76 -36.94
CA LYS A 46 28.08 0.34 -37.83
C LYS A 46 28.12 -1.16 -38.08
N ALA A 47 27.00 -1.84 -37.83
CA ALA A 47 26.77 -3.24 -38.20
C ALA A 47 26.05 -3.33 -39.55
N GLN A 48 26.58 -4.26 -40.40
CA GLN A 48 26.03 -4.60 -41.73
C GLN A 48 24.71 -5.35 -41.63
N GLU A 49 23.77 -5.00 -42.52
CA GLU A 49 22.50 -5.68 -42.71
C GLU A 49 22.67 -7.06 -43.34
N ALA A 50 21.99 -8.07 -42.79
CA ALA A 50 21.77 -9.37 -43.41
C ALA A 50 20.33 -9.49 -43.95
N PRO A 51 20.10 -10.23 -45.04
CA PRO A 51 18.85 -10.15 -45.78
C PRO A 51 17.68 -10.87 -45.10
N ALA A 52 16.48 -10.32 -45.30
CA ALA A 52 15.22 -10.79 -44.74
C ALA A 52 14.73 -12.09 -45.41
N GLU A 53 14.44 -13.10 -44.60
CA GLU A 53 13.65 -14.28 -44.99
C GLU A 53 12.16 -14.01 -44.78
N GLN A 54 11.36 -14.19 -45.82
CA GLN A 54 9.92 -14.02 -45.79
C GLN A 54 9.23 -15.21 -45.12
N ALA A 55 8.49 -14.95 -44.03
CA ALA A 55 7.59 -15.92 -43.40
C ALA A 55 6.12 -15.69 -43.83
N PRO A 56 5.28 -16.73 -43.88
CA PRO A 56 3.97 -16.68 -44.52
C PRO A 56 2.94 -15.92 -43.73
N SER A 57 2.09 -15.18 -44.49
CA SER A 57 0.94 -14.40 -44.04
C SER A 57 -0.13 -15.25 -43.37
N ASN A 58 -0.28 -15.16 -42.07
CA ASN A 58 -1.51 -15.51 -41.37
C ASN A 58 -2.10 -14.23 -40.75
N ASN A 59 -3.29 -13.86 -41.21
CA ASN A 59 -4.08 -12.75 -40.64
C ASN A 59 -4.43 -12.99 -39.19
N VAL A 60 -3.53 -12.60 -38.27
CA VAL A 60 -3.80 -12.37 -36.87
C VAL A 60 -3.69 -10.87 -36.70
N MET A 61 -4.78 -10.19 -36.36
CA MET A 61 -4.72 -8.80 -35.92
C MET A 61 -3.66 -8.69 -34.83
N ALA A 62 -2.49 -8.22 -35.22
CA ALA A 62 -1.40 -7.95 -34.32
C ALA A 62 -1.76 -6.69 -33.52
N VAL A 63 -2.12 -6.84 -32.26
CA VAL A 63 -2.10 -5.74 -31.28
C VAL A 63 -0.63 -5.44 -31.00
N THR A 64 0.03 -4.77 -31.95
CA THR A 64 1.48 -4.48 -31.86
C THR A 64 1.79 -3.13 -31.21
N HIS A 65 0.80 -2.25 -31.05
CA HIS A 65 0.91 -1.03 -30.26
C HIS A 65 -0.43 -0.74 -29.57
N LEU A 66 -0.46 -0.80 -28.25
CA LEU A 66 -1.47 -0.08 -27.51
C LEU A 66 -1.18 1.41 -27.71
N PRO A 67 -2.17 2.24 -28.05
CA PRO A 67 -1.93 3.65 -28.29
C PRO A 67 -1.33 4.29 -27.05
N ASP A 68 -0.30 5.12 -27.22
CA ASP A 68 0.15 6.01 -26.16
C ASP A 68 -1.05 6.79 -25.66
N VAL A 69 -1.37 6.64 -24.38
CA VAL A 69 -2.51 7.32 -23.76
C VAL A 69 -2.14 8.80 -23.63
N LYS A 70 -2.40 9.58 -24.70
CA LYS A 70 -2.44 11.03 -24.56
C LYS A 70 -3.74 11.36 -23.82
N LEU A 71 -3.60 11.57 -22.51
CA LEU A 71 -4.69 12.07 -21.69
C LEU A 71 -5.06 13.47 -22.19
N ASN A 72 -6.15 13.56 -22.96
CA ASN A 72 -6.77 14.83 -23.20
C ASN A 72 -7.31 15.35 -21.88
N ASN A 73 -6.82 16.52 -21.43
CA ASN A 73 -7.28 17.23 -20.24
C ASN A 73 -8.81 17.51 -20.20
N ALA A 74 -9.52 17.17 -21.29
CA ALA A 74 -10.96 17.30 -21.42
C ALA A 74 -11.78 16.21 -20.70
N VAL A 75 -11.15 15.09 -20.30
CA VAL A 75 -11.85 13.90 -19.78
C VAL A 75 -12.16 13.97 -18.27
N ILE A 76 -11.56 14.89 -17.55
CA ILE A 76 -11.85 15.08 -16.13
C ILE A 76 -13.04 16.03 -16.01
N SER A 77 -14.24 15.53 -15.71
CA SER A 77 -15.47 16.31 -15.69
C SER A 77 -15.64 17.19 -14.46
N LYS A 78 -16.43 18.26 -14.59
CA LYS A 78 -16.76 19.20 -13.53
C LYS A 78 -17.90 18.71 -12.63
N THR A 79 -18.18 17.41 -12.59
CA THR A 79 -19.35 16.92 -11.86
C THR A 79 -19.12 17.09 -10.37
N VAL A 80 -19.70 18.12 -9.82
CA VAL A 80 -19.91 18.21 -8.36
C VAL A 80 -20.94 17.14 -8.03
N LEU A 81 -20.45 16.02 -7.48
CA LEU A 81 -21.34 14.99 -6.93
C LEU A 81 -22.17 15.64 -5.83
N THR A 82 -23.44 15.85 -6.09
CA THR A 82 -24.37 16.31 -5.07
C THR A 82 -24.63 15.14 -4.12
N TYR A 83 -24.10 15.25 -2.91
CA TYR A 83 -24.38 14.31 -1.84
C TYR A 83 -25.57 14.83 -1.04
N PHE A 84 -26.64 14.05 -0.97
CA PHE A 84 -27.76 14.38 -0.13
C PHE A 84 -27.58 13.77 1.26
N ASN A 85 -27.56 14.59 2.29
CA ASN A 85 -27.48 14.20 3.70
C ASN A 85 -28.60 14.89 4.47
N GLY A 86 -29.85 14.58 4.13
CA GLY A 86 -31.01 15.11 4.87
C GLY A 86 -31.00 14.64 6.32
N PRO A 87 -31.47 15.47 7.25
CA PRO A 87 -31.57 15.12 8.67
C PRO A 87 -32.37 13.84 8.91
N GLU A 88 -33.31 13.52 8.03
CA GLU A 88 -34.15 12.33 8.06
C GLU A 88 -33.35 11.03 7.92
N LEU A 89 -32.21 11.06 7.24
CA LEU A 89 -31.34 9.91 7.02
C LEU A 89 -30.34 9.66 8.14
N LYS A 90 -30.21 10.61 9.09
CA LYS A 90 -29.14 10.59 10.10
C LYS A 90 -29.15 9.35 10.99
N GLU A 91 -30.32 8.90 11.41
CA GLU A 91 -30.45 7.68 12.23
C GLU A 91 -29.93 6.44 11.48
N ALA A 92 -30.43 6.20 10.27
CA ALA A 92 -30.02 5.07 9.45
C ALA A 92 -28.51 5.10 9.13
N GLN A 93 -27.98 6.29 8.90
CA GLN A 93 -26.57 6.48 8.64
C GLN A 93 -25.72 6.20 9.88
N THR A 94 -26.10 6.68 11.06
CA THR A 94 -25.40 6.36 12.31
C THR A 94 -25.39 4.84 12.58
N LEU A 95 -26.50 4.16 12.34
CA LEU A 95 -26.56 2.71 12.43
C LEU A 95 -25.60 2.03 11.43
N TYR A 96 -25.52 2.55 10.20
CA TYR A 96 -24.59 2.02 9.20
C TYR A 96 -23.13 2.20 9.63
N GLU A 97 -22.76 3.38 10.10
CA GLU A 97 -21.39 3.71 10.59
C GLU A 97 -21.00 2.82 11.78
N ASN A 98 -21.93 2.50 12.65
CA ASN A 98 -21.73 1.61 13.80
C ASN A 98 -21.78 0.11 13.45
N GLY A 99 -21.94 -0.25 12.17
CA GLY A 99 -21.99 -1.64 11.71
C GLY A 99 -23.30 -2.36 11.95
N GLU A 100 -24.35 -1.65 12.31
CA GLU A 100 -25.70 -2.19 12.46
C GLU A 100 -26.44 -2.22 11.11
N GLN A 101 -25.78 -2.81 10.10
CA GLN A 101 -26.18 -2.77 8.69
C GLN A 101 -27.63 -3.23 8.46
N SER A 102 -28.08 -4.25 9.20
CA SER A 102 -29.47 -4.78 9.06
C SER A 102 -30.48 -3.80 9.59
N LYS A 103 -30.19 -3.13 10.72
CA LYS A 103 -31.09 -2.10 11.28
C LYS A 103 -31.06 -0.84 10.38
N ALA A 104 -29.89 -0.44 9.90
CA ALA A 104 -29.77 0.66 8.94
C ALA A 104 -30.63 0.41 7.70
N LEU A 105 -30.57 -0.80 7.13
CA LEU A 105 -31.39 -1.21 5.98
C LEU A 105 -32.87 -1.11 6.29
N GLU A 106 -33.33 -1.63 7.45
CA GLU A 106 -34.70 -1.55 7.87
C GLU A 106 -35.21 -0.11 8.01
N VAL A 107 -34.42 0.78 8.60
CA VAL A 107 -34.74 2.20 8.71
C VAL A 107 -34.79 2.87 7.34
N TYR A 108 -33.83 2.61 6.45
CA TYR A 108 -33.86 3.13 5.07
C TYR A 108 -35.10 2.64 4.31
N GLU A 109 -35.49 1.37 4.43
CA GLU A 109 -36.69 0.81 3.76
C GLU A 109 -37.97 1.45 4.30
N LYS A 110 -38.08 1.66 5.61
CA LYS A 110 -39.23 2.38 6.22
C LYS A 110 -39.32 3.83 5.72
N LEU A 111 -38.21 4.59 5.76
CA LEU A 111 -38.16 5.96 5.25
C LEU A 111 -38.52 6.05 3.76
N SER A 112 -38.08 5.12 2.95
CA SER A 112 -38.39 5.10 1.51
C SER A 112 -39.89 4.86 1.22
N ALA A 113 -40.60 4.17 2.10
CA ALA A 113 -42.02 3.84 1.98
C ALA A 113 -42.93 4.92 2.58
N ASP A 114 -42.46 5.73 3.51
CA ASP A 114 -43.28 6.70 4.28
C ASP A 114 -43.51 7.99 3.46
N GLU A 115 -44.76 8.18 3.05
CA GLU A 115 -45.17 9.32 2.22
C GLU A 115 -45.17 10.68 2.95
N SER A 116 -44.96 10.71 4.26
CA SER A 116 -44.80 11.95 5.02
C SER A 116 -43.46 12.67 4.71
N PHE A 117 -42.45 11.93 4.16
CA PHE A 117 -41.17 12.50 3.75
C PHE A 117 -41.18 12.95 2.30
N SER A 118 -40.28 13.89 1.97
CA SER A 118 -40.11 14.37 0.59
C SER A 118 -39.73 13.25 -0.37
N ALA A 119 -40.15 13.37 -1.63
CA ALA A 119 -39.78 12.40 -2.67
C ALA A 119 -38.25 12.23 -2.81
N GLU A 120 -37.49 13.31 -2.58
CA GLU A 120 -36.02 13.29 -2.61
C GLU A 120 -35.44 12.46 -1.44
N ALA A 121 -35.88 12.69 -0.21
CA ALA A 121 -35.45 11.94 0.96
C ALA A 121 -35.80 10.44 0.84
N ARG A 122 -37.00 10.14 0.38
CA ARG A 122 -37.47 8.77 0.08
C ARG A 122 -36.62 8.09 -1.00
N ALA A 123 -36.31 8.82 -2.09
CA ALA A 123 -35.46 8.28 -3.16
C ALA A 123 -34.05 8.00 -2.65
N GLN A 124 -33.49 8.87 -1.82
CA GLN A 124 -32.17 8.69 -1.25
C GLN A 124 -32.12 7.54 -0.25
N ALA A 125 -33.16 7.37 0.57
CA ALA A 125 -33.31 6.22 1.45
C ALA A 125 -33.37 4.90 0.65
N ALA A 126 -34.17 4.87 -0.41
CA ALA A 126 -34.25 3.71 -1.30
C ALA A 126 -32.90 3.38 -1.96
N LEU A 127 -32.13 4.38 -2.38
CA LEU A 127 -30.80 4.16 -2.95
C LEU A 127 -29.80 3.59 -1.94
N ASN A 128 -29.83 4.06 -0.68
CA ASN A 128 -28.99 3.50 0.37
C ASN A 128 -29.35 2.02 0.63
N ALA A 129 -30.64 1.70 0.71
CA ALA A 129 -31.12 0.32 0.83
C ALA A 129 -30.70 -0.54 -0.37
N ALA A 130 -30.75 0.02 -1.61
CA ALA A 130 -30.34 -0.70 -2.80
C ALA A 130 -28.85 -1.03 -2.80
N VAL A 131 -27.98 -0.11 -2.36
CA VAL A 131 -26.53 -0.35 -2.27
C VAL A 131 -26.21 -1.42 -1.20
N ILE A 132 -26.82 -1.35 -0.02
CA ILE A 132 -26.62 -2.36 1.03
C ILE A 132 -27.05 -3.74 0.52
N ASN A 133 -28.23 -3.84 -0.12
CA ASN A 133 -28.72 -5.09 -0.70
C ASN A 133 -27.81 -5.61 -1.82
N LEU A 134 -27.23 -4.73 -2.67
CA LEU A 134 -26.25 -5.10 -3.68
C LEU A 134 -25.00 -5.71 -3.05
N GLN A 135 -24.44 -5.09 -2.00
CA GLN A 135 -23.26 -5.58 -1.29
C GLN A 135 -23.49 -6.94 -0.62
N ARG A 136 -24.73 -7.24 -0.24
CA ARG A 136 -25.15 -8.55 0.30
C ARG A 136 -25.55 -9.57 -0.77
N ALA A 137 -25.43 -9.22 -2.05
CA ALA A 137 -25.90 -10.02 -3.18
C ALA A 137 -27.42 -10.32 -3.17
N GLU A 138 -28.20 -9.50 -2.49
CA GLU A 138 -29.67 -9.55 -2.46
C GLU A 138 -30.27 -8.81 -3.67
N TYR A 139 -29.96 -9.26 -4.86
CA TYR A 139 -30.20 -8.51 -6.12
C TYR A 139 -31.65 -8.14 -6.38
N LYS A 140 -32.63 -8.99 -5.97
CA LYS A 140 -34.06 -8.69 -6.14
C LYS A 140 -34.47 -7.48 -5.28
N ASN A 141 -34.04 -7.45 -4.03
CA ASN A 141 -34.33 -6.35 -3.10
C ASN A 141 -33.59 -5.07 -3.56
N ALA A 142 -32.34 -5.20 -4.01
CA ALA A 142 -31.59 -4.09 -4.59
C ALA A 142 -32.30 -3.46 -5.78
N LEU A 143 -32.85 -4.27 -6.73
CA LEU A 143 -33.62 -3.77 -7.86
C LEU A 143 -34.92 -3.10 -7.43
N LYS A 144 -35.69 -3.72 -6.51
CA LYS A 144 -36.93 -3.12 -5.99
C LYS A 144 -36.68 -1.71 -5.47
N ASN A 145 -35.63 -1.52 -4.69
CA ASN A 145 -35.27 -0.25 -4.10
C ASN A 145 -34.73 0.75 -5.16
N ALA A 146 -33.95 0.30 -6.14
CA ALA A 146 -33.49 1.13 -7.25
C ALA A 146 -34.65 1.59 -8.15
N ASP A 147 -35.62 0.73 -8.45
CA ASP A 147 -36.83 1.07 -9.20
C ASP A 147 -37.71 2.07 -8.45
N LEU A 148 -37.84 1.94 -7.12
CA LEU A 148 -38.54 2.91 -6.28
C LEU A 148 -37.87 4.28 -6.35
N ALA A 149 -36.53 4.33 -6.24
CA ALA A 149 -35.78 5.57 -6.32
C ALA A 149 -35.94 6.24 -7.70
N LEU A 150 -35.91 5.48 -8.79
CA LEU A 150 -36.15 5.98 -10.15
C LEU A 150 -37.57 6.52 -10.32
N LYS A 151 -38.57 5.86 -9.75
CA LYS A 151 -39.97 6.32 -9.77
C LYS A 151 -40.14 7.65 -9.02
N LEU A 152 -39.47 7.80 -7.87
CA LEU A 152 -39.55 9.01 -7.03
C LEU A 152 -38.79 10.19 -7.63
N ASN A 153 -37.71 9.94 -8.37
CA ASN A 153 -36.93 10.96 -9.07
C ASN A 153 -36.50 10.46 -10.46
N PRO A 154 -37.38 10.54 -11.47
CA PRO A 154 -37.13 10.01 -12.82
C PRO A 154 -35.98 10.68 -13.56
N ASN A 155 -35.64 11.92 -13.20
CA ASN A 155 -34.57 12.70 -13.86
C ASN A 155 -33.18 12.40 -13.29
N ASN A 156 -33.09 11.65 -12.19
CA ASN A 156 -31.82 11.25 -11.61
C ASN A 156 -31.26 10.02 -12.37
N PRO A 157 -30.12 10.10 -13.05
CA PRO A 157 -29.56 8.96 -13.78
C PRO A 157 -28.95 7.90 -12.87
N PHE A 158 -28.68 8.21 -11.59
CA PHE A 158 -27.96 7.30 -10.70
C PHE A 158 -28.72 6.01 -10.37
N PRO A 159 -30.05 6.01 -10.08
CA PRO A 159 -30.81 4.77 -9.94
C PRO A 159 -30.71 3.86 -11.15
N GLN A 160 -30.72 4.43 -12.34
CA GLN A 160 -30.58 3.70 -13.61
C GLN A 160 -29.19 3.05 -13.73
N LEU A 161 -28.13 3.79 -13.39
CA LEU A 161 -26.76 3.25 -13.32
C LEU A 161 -26.64 2.13 -12.27
N LEU A 162 -27.26 2.31 -11.12
CA LEU A 162 -27.26 1.28 -10.07
C LEU A 162 -27.94 -0.03 -10.56
N LYS A 163 -29.01 0.06 -11.36
CA LYS A 163 -29.62 -1.11 -12.01
C LYS A 163 -28.66 -1.82 -12.96
N VAL A 164 -27.85 -1.07 -13.74
CA VAL A 164 -26.79 -1.66 -14.59
C VAL A 164 -25.82 -2.48 -13.74
N TRP A 165 -25.36 -1.96 -12.61
CA TRP A 165 -24.48 -2.67 -11.68
C TRP A 165 -25.15 -3.88 -11.05
N ILE A 166 -26.41 -3.77 -10.61
CA ILE A 166 -27.15 -4.88 -10.00
C ILE A 166 -27.31 -6.04 -10.98
N TYR A 167 -27.74 -5.77 -12.21
CA TYR A 167 -27.89 -6.82 -13.24
C TYR A 167 -26.53 -7.42 -13.64
N SER A 168 -25.48 -6.62 -13.73
CA SER A 168 -24.11 -7.09 -13.99
C SER A 168 -23.67 -8.05 -12.88
N ALA A 169 -23.81 -7.68 -11.63
CA ALA A 169 -23.47 -8.49 -10.46
C ALA A 169 -24.28 -9.80 -10.39
N TRP A 170 -25.58 -9.73 -10.73
CA TRP A 170 -26.46 -10.89 -10.81
C TRP A 170 -26.15 -11.84 -11.97
N GLY A 171 -25.35 -11.40 -12.95
CA GLY A 171 -25.00 -12.16 -14.15
C GLY A 171 -26.11 -12.15 -15.22
N LYS A 172 -26.98 -11.16 -15.19
CA LYS A 172 -28.09 -10.93 -16.15
C LYS A 172 -27.61 -10.05 -17.30
N THR A 173 -26.73 -10.57 -18.17
CA THR A 173 -26.01 -9.80 -19.19
C THR A 173 -26.91 -9.10 -20.19
N LYS A 174 -28.06 -9.69 -20.57
CA LYS A 174 -29.02 -9.06 -21.50
C LYS A 174 -29.67 -7.83 -20.86
N GLU A 175 -30.09 -7.96 -19.64
CA GLU A 175 -30.68 -6.91 -18.82
C GLU A 175 -29.66 -5.81 -18.53
N THR A 176 -28.39 -6.18 -18.21
CA THR A 176 -27.28 -5.20 -18.05
C THR A 176 -27.14 -4.32 -19.28
N LYS A 177 -27.12 -4.92 -20.49
CA LYS A 177 -27.03 -4.18 -21.74
C LYS A 177 -28.21 -3.24 -21.94
N LYS A 178 -29.44 -3.75 -21.74
CA LYS A 178 -30.68 -2.97 -21.89
C LYS A 178 -30.68 -1.75 -20.93
N GLU A 179 -30.33 -1.96 -19.67
CA GLU A 179 -30.32 -0.84 -18.70
C GLU A 179 -29.18 0.14 -18.95
N ALA A 180 -28.05 -0.31 -19.52
CA ALA A 180 -26.98 0.58 -19.98
C ALA A 180 -27.41 1.42 -21.18
N GLU A 181 -28.19 0.85 -22.12
CA GLU A 181 -28.79 1.58 -23.23
C GLU A 181 -29.83 2.59 -22.73
N ASN A 182 -30.68 2.21 -21.78
CA ASN A 182 -31.65 3.13 -21.15
C ASN A 182 -30.95 4.33 -20.48
N LEU A 183 -29.76 4.13 -19.89
CA LEU A 183 -29.01 5.20 -19.24
C LEU A 183 -28.58 6.28 -20.25
N LEU A 184 -28.28 5.92 -21.51
CA LEU A 184 -27.91 6.88 -22.55
C LEU A 184 -29.03 7.90 -22.89
N PHE A 185 -30.28 7.54 -22.61
CA PHE A 185 -31.43 8.46 -22.79
C PHE A 185 -31.59 9.42 -21.60
N LEU A 186 -31.00 9.10 -20.44
CA LEU A 186 -31.11 9.89 -19.20
C LEU A 186 -29.97 10.87 -19.02
N THR A 187 -28.78 10.54 -19.53
CA THR A 187 -27.60 11.37 -19.32
C THR A 187 -26.57 11.20 -20.43
N ALA A 188 -25.87 12.29 -20.75
CA ALA A 188 -24.65 12.30 -21.56
C ALA A 188 -23.39 12.45 -20.67
N ASP A 189 -23.54 12.41 -19.36
CA ASP A 189 -22.44 12.57 -18.41
C ASP A 189 -21.44 11.40 -18.55
N PHE A 190 -20.21 11.77 -18.84
CA PHE A 190 -19.13 10.82 -19.09
C PHE A 190 -18.92 9.86 -17.91
N GLU A 191 -19.03 10.31 -16.67
CA GLU A 191 -18.78 9.50 -15.47
C GLU A 191 -19.80 8.37 -15.33
N TYR A 192 -21.09 8.69 -15.54
CA TYR A 192 -22.14 7.66 -15.52
C TYR A 192 -21.96 6.66 -16.65
N LEU A 193 -21.59 7.15 -17.85
CA LEU A 193 -21.40 6.29 -19.01
C LEU A 193 -20.16 5.41 -18.89
N SER A 194 -19.05 5.94 -18.37
CA SER A 194 -17.83 5.17 -18.10
C SER A 194 -18.07 4.08 -17.06
N SER A 195 -18.73 4.40 -15.96
CA SER A 195 -19.11 3.43 -14.93
C SER A 195 -20.05 2.34 -15.49
N SER A 196 -21.01 2.72 -16.33
CA SER A 196 -21.90 1.78 -17.01
C SER A 196 -21.14 0.84 -17.96
N LYS A 197 -20.17 1.36 -18.72
CA LYS A 197 -19.28 0.55 -19.57
C LYS A 197 -18.47 -0.44 -18.74
N LEU A 198 -17.93 -0.04 -17.59
CA LEU A 198 -17.21 -0.94 -16.70
C LEU A 198 -18.11 -2.09 -16.22
N ALA A 199 -19.34 -1.78 -15.79
CA ALA A 199 -20.31 -2.80 -15.37
C ALA A 199 -20.67 -3.77 -16.52
N LEU A 200 -20.84 -3.25 -17.73
CA LEU A 200 -21.15 -4.06 -18.91
C LEU A 200 -19.96 -4.92 -19.35
N ALA A 201 -18.73 -4.36 -19.34
CA ALA A 201 -17.51 -5.12 -19.60
C ALA A 201 -17.34 -6.29 -18.63
N GLN A 202 -17.62 -6.05 -17.34
CA GLN A 202 -17.57 -7.09 -16.32
C GLN A 202 -18.64 -8.16 -16.54
N ALA A 203 -19.86 -7.77 -16.93
CA ALA A 203 -20.94 -8.72 -17.26
C ALA A 203 -20.56 -9.60 -18.46
N TYR A 204 -20.01 -9.03 -19.53
CA TYR A 204 -19.54 -9.78 -20.70
C TYR A 204 -18.34 -10.67 -20.38
N PHE A 205 -17.39 -10.18 -19.58
CA PHE A 205 -16.25 -10.97 -19.11
C PHE A 205 -16.72 -12.20 -18.34
N ASN A 206 -17.64 -12.03 -17.38
CA ASN A 206 -18.17 -13.11 -16.54
C ASN A 206 -19.03 -14.12 -17.35
N ALA A 207 -19.72 -13.63 -18.40
CA ALA A 207 -20.49 -14.46 -19.31
C ALA A 207 -19.64 -15.17 -20.39
N GLY A 208 -18.33 -14.89 -20.46
CA GLY A 208 -17.43 -15.44 -21.48
C GLY A 208 -17.60 -14.86 -22.88
N LYS A 209 -18.31 -13.73 -23.03
CA LYS A 209 -18.48 -12.98 -24.25
C LYS A 209 -17.23 -12.14 -24.52
N LYS A 210 -16.23 -12.77 -25.16
CA LYS A 210 -14.87 -12.23 -25.24
C LYS A 210 -14.73 -11.01 -26.10
N ASN A 211 -15.36 -10.99 -27.28
CA ASN A 211 -15.21 -9.89 -28.24
C ASN A 211 -15.88 -8.63 -27.71
N GLU A 212 -17.10 -8.76 -27.22
CA GLU A 212 -17.86 -7.66 -26.64
C GLU A 212 -17.16 -7.08 -25.38
N ALA A 213 -16.61 -7.94 -24.54
CA ALA A 213 -15.82 -7.48 -23.38
C ALA A 213 -14.54 -6.76 -23.82
N MET A 214 -13.82 -7.30 -24.82
CA MET A 214 -12.56 -6.72 -25.32
C MET A 214 -12.77 -5.32 -25.89
N GLU A 215 -13.80 -5.13 -26.71
CA GLU A 215 -14.13 -3.83 -27.32
C GLU A 215 -14.35 -2.74 -26.25
N ILE A 216 -15.16 -3.04 -25.25
CA ILE A 216 -15.44 -2.07 -24.17
C ILE A 216 -14.19 -1.81 -23.32
N LEU A 217 -13.42 -2.86 -22.99
CA LEU A 217 -12.20 -2.71 -22.21
C LEU A 217 -11.12 -1.90 -22.92
N GLN A 218 -10.99 -2.02 -24.23
CA GLN A 218 -10.09 -1.19 -25.03
C GLN A 218 -10.51 0.28 -24.99
N ASN A 219 -11.81 0.57 -25.05
CA ASN A 219 -12.31 1.93 -24.91
C ASN A 219 -11.99 2.49 -23.51
N LEU A 220 -12.29 1.76 -22.42
CA LEU A 220 -11.99 2.17 -21.05
C LEU A 220 -10.49 2.36 -20.83
N TYR A 221 -9.66 1.49 -21.38
CA TYR A 221 -8.20 1.61 -21.33
C TYR A 221 -7.71 2.95 -21.93
N GLY A 222 -8.33 3.41 -23.01
CA GLY A 222 -7.96 4.65 -23.69
C GLY A 222 -8.54 5.93 -23.07
N THR A 223 -9.55 5.83 -22.19
CA THR A 223 -10.30 7.00 -21.70
C THR A 223 -10.18 7.23 -20.19
N ASP A 224 -9.95 6.19 -19.41
CA ASP A 224 -10.03 6.24 -17.95
C ASP A 224 -8.70 5.83 -17.29
N PRO A 225 -7.82 6.78 -16.94
CA PRO A 225 -6.47 6.47 -16.49
C PRO A 225 -6.41 5.58 -15.23
N TYR A 226 -7.37 5.68 -14.33
CA TYR A 226 -7.43 4.84 -13.12
C TYR A 226 -7.97 3.43 -13.38
N LEU A 227 -8.60 3.17 -14.55
CA LEU A 227 -9.07 1.85 -14.97
C LEU A 227 -8.04 1.06 -15.78
N ILE A 228 -6.94 1.68 -16.23
CA ILE A 228 -5.96 1.06 -17.13
C ILE A 228 -5.46 -0.27 -16.58
N SER A 229 -5.05 -0.32 -15.32
CA SER A 229 -4.57 -1.57 -14.70
C SER A 229 -5.62 -2.68 -14.72
N HIS A 230 -6.86 -2.34 -14.37
CA HIS A 230 -7.96 -3.29 -14.35
C HIS A 230 -8.35 -3.76 -15.75
N ALA A 231 -8.49 -2.82 -16.70
CA ALA A 231 -8.82 -3.13 -18.09
C ALA A 231 -7.73 -4.01 -18.74
N ALA A 232 -6.46 -3.66 -18.59
CA ALA A 232 -5.34 -4.46 -19.09
C ALA A 232 -5.31 -5.86 -18.49
N TYR A 233 -5.56 -5.99 -17.18
CA TYR A 233 -5.68 -7.30 -16.51
C TYR A 233 -6.79 -8.16 -17.13
N LEU A 234 -8.00 -7.62 -17.32
CA LEU A 234 -9.10 -8.36 -17.92
C LEU A 234 -8.84 -8.71 -19.39
N MET A 235 -8.31 -7.77 -20.18
CA MET A 235 -7.89 -8.02 -21.56
C MET A 235 -6.83 -9.13 -21.65
N GLY A 236 -5.85 -9.13 -20.74
CA GLY A 236 -4.86 -10.19 -20.63
C GLY A 236 -5.49 -11.56 -20.36
N ARG A 237 -6.48 -11.62 -19.47
CA ARG A 237 -7.27 -12.83 -19.20
C ARG A 237 -8.05 -13.32 -20.41
N LEU A 238 -8.65 -12.42 -21.18
CA LEU A 238 -9.37 -12.73 -22.43
C LEU A 238 -8.42 -13.22 -23.52
N SER A 239 -7.20 -12.71 -23.56
CA SER A 239 -6.12 -13.08 -24.50
C SER A 239 -5.35 -14.35 -24.12
N ALA A 240 -5.80 -15.16 -23.18
CA ALA A 240 -5.08 -16.31 -22.61
C ALA A 240 -4.58 -17.37 -23.62
N LYS A 241 -5.18 -17.44 -24.83
CA LYS A 241 -4.71 -18.31 -25.93
C LYS A 241 -3.45 -17.74 -26.60
N ASN A 242 -3.34 -16.41 -26.72
CA ASN A 242 -2.15 -15.70 -27.19
C ASN A 242 -1.31 -15.30 -25.97
N LYS A 243 -0.43 -16.17 -25.53
CA LYS A 243 0.36 -15.99 -24.30
C LYS A 243 1.28 -14.76 -24.33
N PRO A 244 1.98 -14.42 -25.43
CA PRO A 244 2.77 -13.19 -25.50
C PRO A 244 1.92 -11.94 -25.32
N ALA A 245 0.77 -11.82 -25.97
CA ALA A 245 -0.15 -10.70 -25.79
C ALA A 245 -0.71 -10.65 -24.35
N ALA A 246 -1.03 -11.82 -23.77
CA ALA A 246 -1.48 -11.91 -22.39
C ALA A 246 -0.39 -11.47 -21.39
N GLN A 247 0.88 -11.76 -21.67
CA GLN A 247 2.01 -11.29 -20.86
C GLN A 247 2.15 -9.77 -20.96
N ALA A 248 2.21 -9.20 -22.17
CA ALA A 248 2.34 -7.76 -22.36
C ALA A 248 1.21 -6.98 -21.66
N LEU A 249 -0.03 -7.46 -21.75
CA LEU A 249 -1.18 -6.85 -21.06
C LEU A 249 -1.08 -6.99 -19.54
N SER A 250 -0.54 -8.09 -19.01
CA SER A 250 -0.36 -8.21 -17.57
C SER A 250 0.80 -7.36 -17.04
N GLU A 251 1.87 -7.17 -17.82
CA GLU A 251 2.95 -6.23 -17.54
C GLU A 251 2.43 -4.78 -17.55
N GLN A 252 1.60 -4.44 -18.54
CA GLN A 252 0.92 -3.14 -18.59
C GLN A 252 0.01 -2.92 -17.37
N ALA A 253 -0.74 -3.93 -16.93
CA ALA A 253 -1.55 -3.83 -15.74
C ALA A 253 -0.70 -3.50 -14.49
N LEU A 254 0.44 -4.17 -14.34
CA LEU A 254 1.34 -3.99 -13.20
C LEU A 254 2.18 -2.72 -13.26
N SER A 255 2.49 -2.20 -14.47
CA SER A 255 3.17 -0.91 -14.61
C SER A 255 2.31 0.27 -14.16
N HIS A 256 0.98 0.17 -14.31
CA HIS A 256 0.02 1.18 -13.82
C HIS A 256 -0.41 0.94 -12.37
N ASP A 257 -0.47 -0.31 -11.92
CA ASP A 257 -0.77 -0.63 -10.53
C ASP A 257 -0.08 -1.92 -10.09
N GLY A 258 1.11 -1.76 -9.53
CA GLY A 258 1.88 -2.85 -8.99
C GLY A 258 1.18 -3.62 -7.86
N ASN A 259 0.20 -3.02 -7.17
CA ASN A 259 -0.54 -3.65 -6.07
C ASN A 259 -1.72 -4.52 -6.55
N ASN A 260 -2.01 -4.55 -7.85
CA ASN A 260 -3.07 -5.40 -8.40
C ASN A 260 -2.72 -6.89 -8.23
N TYR A 261 -3.08 -7.45 -7.07
CA TYR A 261 -2.75 -8.82 -6.68
C TYR A 261 -3.20 -9.88 -7.71
N SER A 262 -4.38 -9.68 -8.31
CA SER A 262 -4.88 -10.60 -9.34
C SER A 262 -4.06 -10.53 -10.62
N ALA A 263 -3.56 -9.35 -11.00
CA ALA A 263 -2.64 -9.19 -12.13
C ALA A 263 -1.28 -9.83 -11.82
N GLN A 264 -0.73 -9.67 -10.61
CA GLN A 264 0.50 -10.34 -10.17
C GLN A 264 0.39 -11.87 -10.28
N LYS A 265 -0.72 -12.45 -9.79
CA LYS A 265 -0.97 -13.89 -9.90
C LYS A 265 -1.07 -14.34 -11.35
N TYR A 266 -1.71 -13.53 -12.19
CA TYR A 266 -1.86 -13.83 -13.60
C TYR A 266 -0.51 -13.75 -14.32
N GLN A 267 0.31 -12.75 -14.05
CA GLN A 267 1.68 -12.61 -14.53
C GLN A 267 2.53 -13.85 -14.22
N ALA A 268 2.57 -14.28 -12.96
CA ALA A 268 3.31 -15.46 -12.54
C ALA A 268 2.87 -16.72 -13.31
N GLU A 269 1.56 -16.88 -13.52
CA GLU A 269 1.00 -18.01 -14.25
C GLU A 269 1.37 -18.00 -15.75
N ILE A 270 1.33 -16.84 -16.42
CA ILE A 270 1.67 -16.67 -17.83
C ILE A 270 3.16 -16.91 -18.06
N GLN A 271 4.03 -16.31 -17.24
CA GLN A 271 5.48 -16.55 -17.28
C GLN A 271 5.81 -18.05 -17.11
N TYR A 272 5.13 -18.73 -16.19
CA TYR A 272 5.29 -20.18 -16.02
C TYR A 272 4.88 -20.95 -17.28
N LYS A 273 3.75 -20.59 -17.91
CA LYS A 273 3.25 -21.23 -19.16
C LYS A 273 4.16 -20.93 -20.37
N LEU A 274 4.85 -19.82 -20.38
CA LEU A 274 5.85 -19.42 -21.37
C LEU A 274 7.23 -20.06 -21.10
N LYS A 275 7.38 -20.85 -20.04
CA LYS A 275 8.64 -21.46 -19.61
C LYS A 275 9.74 -20.44 -19.22
N GLN A 276 9.36 -19.21 -18.91
CA GLN A 276 10.22 -18.18 -18.36
C GLN A 276 10.47 -18.50 -16.87
N TYR A 277 11.33 -19.45 -16.59
CA TYR A 277 11.43 -20.07 -15.26
C TYR A 277 11.93 -19.12 -14.18
N ILE A 278 12.90 -18.25 -14.48
CA ILE A 278 13.44 -17.28 -13.52
C ILE A 278 12.39 -16.20 -13.22
N PRO A 279 11.84 -15.46 -14.22
CA PRO A 279 10.77 -14.48 -13.95
C PRO A 279 9.56 -15.09 -13.23
N ALA A 280 9.15 -16.32 -13.62
CA ALA A 280 8.05 -16.99 -12.94
C ALA A 280 8.37 -17.31 -11.48
N TRP A 281 9.60 -17.75 -11.18
CA TRP A 281 10.04 -18.00 -9.81
C TRP A 281 9.99 -16.71 -8.98
N GLN A 282 10.52 -15.62 -9.52
CA GLN A 282 10.53 -14.30 -8.87
C GLN A 282 9.10 -13.82 -8.58
N SER A 283 8.20 -13.91 -9.56
CA SER A 283 6.80 -13.52 -9.38
C SER A 283 6.08 -14.40 -8.33
N TYR A 284 6.34 -15.71 -8.32
CA TYR A 284 5.78 -16.58 -7.27
C TYR A 284 6.42 -16.34 -5.90
N ALA A 285 7.70 -15.92 -5.84
CA ALA A 285 8.36 -15.53 -4.60
C ALA A 285 7.68 -14.29 -3.99
N SER A 286 7.43 -13.26 -4.80
CA SER A 286 6.70 -12.06 -4.36
C SER A 286 5.32 -12.41 -3.82
N LEU A 287 4.54 -13.24 -4.53
CA LEU A 287 3.23 -13.69 -4.07
C LEU A 287 3.29 -14.49 -2.75
N PHE A 288 4.31 -15.33 -2.59
CA PHE A 288 4.50 -16.14 -1.39
C PHE A 288 4.95 -15.31 -0.18
N ILE A 289 5.69 -14.22 -0.41
CA ILE A 289 6.02 -13.24 0.64
C ILE A 289 4.74 -12.57 1.16
N LEU A 290 3.82 -12.21 0.26
CA LEU A 290 2.54 -11.59 0.63
C LEU A 290 1.59 -12.56 1.35
N ASP A 291 1.52 -13.82 0.89
CA ASP A 291 0.65 -14.84 1.46
C ASP A 291 1.40 -16.17 1.62
N LYS A 292 2.00 -16.39 2.78
CA LYS A 292 2.70 -17.64 3.15
C LYS A 292 1.79 -18.87 3.11
N ASN A 293 0.47 -18.70 3.11
CA ASN A 293 -0.51 -19.78 3.02
C ASN A 293 -0.91 -20.10 1.58
N ASP A 294 -0.42 -19.39 0.56
CA ASP A 294 -0.67 -19.70 -0.85
C ASP A 294 0.06 -21.00 -1.26
N LYS A 295 -0.64 -22.12 -1.09
CA LYS A 295 -0.15 -23.45 -1.45
C LYS A 295 0.25 -23.58 -2.92
N LYS A 296 -0.37 -22.80 -3.83
CA LYS A 296 -0.04 -22.81 -5.26
C LYS A 296 1.33 -22.17 -5.49
N SER A 297 1.57 -21.01 -4.93
CA SER A 297 2.87 -20.33 -5.00
C SER A 297 3.97 -21.17 -4.36
N ALA A 298 3.76 -21.73 -3.17
CA ALA A 298 4.71 -22.63 -2.53
C ALA A 298 5.08 -23.84 -3.41
N LYS A 299 4.08 -24.50 -4.01
CA LYS A 299 4.30 -25.66 -4.92
C LYS A 299 5.07 -25.25 -6.18
N ARG A 300 4.77 -24.07 -6.74
CA ARG A 300 5.47 -23.52 -7.92
C ARG A 300 6.91 -23.18 -7.59
N LEU A 301 7.17 -22.51 -6.49
CA LEU A 301 8.51 -22.19 -6.02
C LEU A 301 9.36 -23.46 -5.87
N LYS A 302 8.88 -24.47 -5.13
CA LYS A 302 9.60 -25.74 -4.96
C LYS A 302 9.93 -26.41 -6.31
N LYS A 303 9.02 -26.35 -7.29
CA LYS A 303 9.26 -26.91 -8.63
C LYS A 303 10.26 -26.09 -9.44
N LEU A 304 10.14 -24.78 -9.40
CA LEU A 304 10.96 -23.86 -10.18
C LEU A 304 12.37 -23.70 -9.61
N SER A 305 12.57 -23.79 -8.28
CA SER A 305 13.92 -23.76 -7.66
C SER A 305 14.85 -24.82 -8.24
N LYS A 306 14.32 -25.96 -8.68
CA LYS A 306 15.12 -27.01 -9.39
C LYS A 306 15.62 -26.58 -10.77
N ARG A 307 15.14 -25.45 -11.29
CA ARG A 307 15.52 -24.88 -12.60
C ARG A 307 16.46 -23.68 -12.48
N LEU A 308 16.70 -23.20 -11.26
CA LEU A 308 17.62 -22.10 -11.00
C LEU A 308 19.07 -22.60 -11.08
N LYS A 309 19.97 -21.74 -11.52
CA LYS A 309 21.42 -21.97 -11.50
C LYS A 309 22.00 -21.27 -10.27
N GLY A 310 22.26 -22.01 -9.21
CA GLY A 310 22.78 -21.46 -7.94
C GLY A 310 21.71 -21.29 -6.87
N ALA A 311 22.07 -20.56 -5.81
CA ALA A 311 21.23 -20.37 -4.65
C ALA A 311 19.99 -19.52 -4.97
N PRO A 312 18.79 -19.90 -4.50
CA PRO A 312 17.54 -19.19 -4.80
C PRO A 312 17.54 -17.70 -4.37
N GLU A 313 18.22 -17.37 -3.28
CA GLU A 313 18.36 -16.00 -2.79
C GLU A 313 19.00 -15.03 -3.78
N ASN A 314 19.84 -15.53 -4.71
CA ASN A 314 20.45 -14.72 -5.75
C ASN A 314 19.44 -14.23 -6.81
N TYR A 315 18.24 -14.76 -6.82
CA TYR A 315 17.16 -14.37 -7.73
C TYR A 315 16.11 -13.49 -7.08
N LEU A 316 16.24 -13.21 -5.78
CA LEU A 316 15.46 -12.18 -5.11
C LEU A 316 16.05 -10.81 -5.42
N PHE A 317 15.19 -9.80 -5.52
CA PHE A 317 15.61 -8.44 -5.89
C PHE A 317 16.18 -7.70 -4.67
N TYR A 318 17.21 -8.29 -4.04
CA TYR A 318 17.89 -7.67 -2.91
C TYR A 318 18.94 -6.67 -3.38
N THR A 319 19.03 -5.53 -2.69
CA THR A 319 20.11 -4.57 -2.89
C THR A 319 21.46 -5.25 -2.66
N LYS A 320 22.41 -5.00 -3.56
CA LYS A 320 23.81 -5.42 -3.39
C LYS A 320 24.69 -4.18 -3.43
N LEU A 321 25.52 -4.02 -2.42
CA LEU A 321 26.41 -2.90 -2.26
C LEU A 321 27.87 -3.37 -2.39
N SER A 322 28.62 -2.80 -3.33
CA SER A 322 30.05 -3.13 -3.52
C SER A 322 30.96 -2.36 -2.56
N GLU A 323 30.58 -1.12 -2.23
CA GLU A 323 31.38 -0.18 -1.46
C GLU A 323 30.51 0.69 -0.53
N ILE A 324 31.17 1.41 0.37
CA ILE A 324 30.54 2.43 1.23
C ILE A 324 30.34 3.70 0.42
N TYR A 325 29.11 4.21 0.37
CA TYR A 325 28.74 5.41 -0.37
C TYR A 325 28.98 6.70 0.42
N THR A 326 29.03 6.64 1.74
CA THR A 326 29.31 7.80 2.60
C THR A 326 30.75 8.24 2.45
N LYS A 327 30.99 9.26 1.61
CA LYS A 327 32.33 9.78 1.34
C LYS A 327 32.79 10.84 2.33
N LYS A 328 31.86 11.51 3.00
CA LYS A 328 32.14 12.53 4.02
C LYS A 328 31.40 12.17 5.29
N PRO A 329 32.11 12.04 6.43
CA PRO A 329 31.47 11.80 7.70
C PRO A 329 30.71 13.06 8.16
N GLU A 330 29.47 12.88 8.59
CA GLU A 330 28.64 13.92 9.17
C GLU A 330 28.13 13.43 10.54
N PRO A 331 28.75 13.86 11.65
CA PRO A 331 28.28 13.54 13.00
C PRO A 331 26.88 14.12 13.26
N SER A 332 26.07 13.40 13.98
CA SER A 332 24.72 13.83 14.39
C SER A 332 24.56 13.76 15.89
N ASN A 333 24.00 14.82 16.47
CA ASN A 333 23.76 14.96 17.91
C ASN A 333 22.24 14.99 18.24
N SER A 334 21.40 14.38 17.42
CA SER A 334 19.97 14.27 17.71
C SER A 334 19.65 13.04 18.57
N GLU A 335 18.38 12.86 18.90
CA GLU A 335 17.88 11.78 19.74
C GLU A 335 18.32 10.41 19.21
N ALA A 336 18.71 9.53 20.11
CA ALA A 336 19.05 8.15 19.76
C ALA A 336 17.80 7.36 19.36
N VAL A 337 17.93 6.59 18.28
CA VAL A 337 16.89 5.71 17.74
C VAL A 337 17.45 4.30 17.57
N ARG A 338 16.67 3.31 18.01
CA ARG A 338 16.95 1.89 17.84
C ARG A 338 16.11 1.36 16.69
N VAL A 339 16.75 0.90 15.62
CA VAL A 339 16.07 0.34 14.45
C VAL A 339 16.28 -1.16 14.40
N GLY A 340 15.20 -1.93 14.55
CA GLY A 340 15.23 -3.39 14.34
C GLY A 340 15.39 -3.70 12.86
N LEU A 341 16.44 -4.43 12.50
CA LEU A 341 16.80 -4.72 11.12
C LEU A 341 16.29 -6.08 10.65
N PHE A 342 16.07 -6.22 9.33
CA PHE A 342 15.60 -7.44 8.69
C PHE A 342 14.27 -7.93 9.27
N SER A 343 13.33 -7.04 9.44
CA SER A 343 11.99 -7.36 9.93
C SER A 343 11.05 -7.82 8.82
N ASP A 344 10.08 -8.66 9.21
CA ASP A 344 8.93 -8.96 8.36
C ASP A 344 7.92 -7.78 8.39
N TYR A 345 6.85 -7.90 7.60
CA TYR A 345 5.81 -6.88 7.53
C TYR A 345 4.99 -6.69 8.83
N LYS A 346 5.15 -7.60 9.81
CA LYS A 346 4.56 -7.51 11.16
C LYS A 346 5.53 -6.94 12.17
N ALA A 347 6.67 -6.42 11.70
CA ALA A 347 7.76 -5.92 12.53
C ALA A 347 8.45 -7.00 13.41
N ASN A 348 8.31 -8.29 13.10
CA ASN A 348 9.08 -9.32 13.75
C ASN A 348 10.48 -9.37 13.12
N LEU A 349 11.52 -9.33 13.94
CA LEU A 349 12.89 -9.45 13.45
C LEU A 349 13.18 -10.88 12.99
N THR A 350 13.79 -11.01 11.82
CA THR A 350 14.19 -12.29 11.23
C THR A 350 15.54 -12.72 11.80
N PRO A 351 15.65 -13.90 12.44
CA PRO A 351 16.93 -14.41 12.89
C PRO A 351 17.85 -14.73 11.70
N LEU A 352 19.02 -14.10 11.67
CA LEU A 352 20.02 -14.32 10.65
C LEU A 352 20.95 -15.48 11.01
N GLN A 353 21.41 -16.22 10.00
CA GLN A 353 22.42 -17.26 10.15
C GLN A 353 23.84 -16.72 9.94
N SER A 354 23.99 -15.70 9.10
CA SER A 354 25.25 -15.00 8.90
C SER A 354 25.05 -13.66 8.20
N PHE A 355 26.03 -12.79 8.33
CA PHE A 355 26.20 -11.58 7.54
C PHE A 355 27.66 -11.14 7.52
N ASN A 356 28.03 -10.27 6.57
CA ASN A 356 29.32 -9.63 6.49
C ASN A 356 29.21 -8.18 7.00
N PHE A 357 30.04 -7.79 7.93
CA PHE A 357 30.20 -6.42 8.41
C PHE A 357 31.42 -5.78 7.74
N MET A 358 31.26 -4.65 7.06
CA MET A 358 32.35 -3.88 6.47
C MET A 358 32.38 -2.48 7.06
N PRO A 359 33.38 -2.13 7.88
CA PRO A 359 33.49 -0.84 8.55
C PRO A 359 34.07 0.25 7.64
N GLY A 360 33.54 1.48 7.73
CA GLY A 360 34.07 2.66 7.04
C GLY A 360 35.16 3.40 7.83
N SER A 361 35.36 3.07 9.10
CA SER A 361 36.46 3.52 9.95
C SER A 361 36.92 2.38 10.85
N ASP A 362 37.99 2.59 11.60
CA ASP A 362 38.35 1.66 12.66
C ASP A 362 37.16 1.43 13.58
N PHE A 363 37.07 0.23 14.12
CA PHE A 363 35.92 -0.19 14.90
C PHE A 363 36.30 -1.01 16.13
N THR A 364 35.38 -1.12 17.08
CA THR A 364 35.50 -1.92 18.28
C THR A 364 34.26 -2.78 18.49
N ILE A 365 34.45 -4.04 18.85
CA ILE A 365 33.40 -4.95 19.28
C ILE A 365 33.47 -5.05 20.80
N LYS A 366 32.33 -4.78 21.47
CA LYS A 366 32.22 -4.83 22.95
C LYS A 366 31.15 -5.83 23.36
N ASP A 367 31.53 -6.77 24.19
CA ASP A 367 30.59 -7.55 25.03
C ASP A 367 30.35 -6.76 26.32
N GLU A 368 29.09 -6.56 26.72
CA GLU A 368 28.77 -5.72 27.88
C GLU A 368 29.43 -6.20 29.19
N ALA A 369 29.65 -7.52 29.31
CA ALA A 369 30.24 -8.10 30.51
C ALA A 369 31.79 -8.13 30.48
N LEU A 370 32.43 -8.17 29.33
CA LEU A 370 33.88 -8.29 29.18
C LEU A 370 34.56 -6.98 28.71
N GLY A 371 33.79 -5.96 28.40
CA GLY A 371 34.32 -4.72 27.83
C GLY A 371 34.72 -4.83 26.35
N ALA A 372 35.75 -4.09 25.92
CA ALA A 372 36.25 -4.18 24.54
C ALA A 372 36.95 -5.52 24.31
N VAL A 373 36.52 -6.27 23.30
CA VAL A 373 37.00 -7.63 23.02
C VAL A 373 37.84 -7.68 21.74
N ILE A 374 37.43 -6.95 20.72
CA ILE A 374 38.10 -6.89 19.41
C ILE A 374 38.17 -5.46 18.94
N SER A 375 39.30 -5.07 18.36
CA SER A 375 39.45 -3.86 17.56
C SER A 375 39.86 -4.26 16.14
N GLY A 376 39.46 -3.48 15.16
CA GLY A 376 39.80 -3.71 13.77
C GLY A 376 39.94 -2.41 12.99
N GLU A 377 40.59 -2.51 11.84
CA GLU A 377 40.89 -1.38 10.95
C GLU A 377 39.72 -1.13 9.97
N ALA A 378 39.65 0.11 9.48
CA ALA A 378 38.74 0.51 8.43
C ALA A 378 38.86 -0.43 7.19
N TYR A 379 37.72 -0.66 6.54
CA TYR A 379 37.59 -1.50 5.33
C TYR A 379 38.06 -2.96 5.48
N THR A 380 38.23 -3.44 6.72
CA THR A 380 38.56 -4.83 6.99
C THR A 380 37.27 -5.62 7.30
N PRO A 381 36.73 -6.41 6.35
CA PRO A 381 35.46 -7.10 6.55
C PRO A 381 35.58 -8.21 7.60
N LYS A 382 34.51 -8.37 8.38
CA LYS A 382 34.31 -9.48 9.32
C LYS A 382 33.09 -10.28 8.91
N ASN A 383 33.22 -11.62 8.87
CA ASN A 383 32.08 -12.51 8.77
C ASN A 383 31.54 -12.82 10.16
N ILE A 384 30.25 -12.66 10.36
CA ILE A 384 29.55 -12.92 11.61
C ILE A 384 28.54 -14.02 11.32
N SER A 385 28.70 -15.17 12.00
CA SER A 385 27.90 -16.37 11.75
C SER A 385 27.37 -16.97 13.05
N PHE A 386 26.17 -17.54 12.99
CA PHE A 386 25.54 -18.23 14.11
C PHE A 386 25.92 -19.72 14.08
N ASP A 387 26.39 -20.21 15.22
CA ASP A 387 26.65 -21.60 15.46
C ASP A 387 25.43 -22.26 16.11
N LYS A 388 24.73 -23.11 15.36
CA LYS A 388 23.54 -23.81 15.83
C LYS A 388 23.83 -24.82 16.92
N GLU A 389 24.98 -25.46 16.88
CA GLU A 389 25.34 -26.53 17.81
C GLU A 389 25.63 -25.95 19.19
N HIS A 390 26.36 -24.85 19.25
CA HIS A 390 26.74 -24.20 20.50
C HIS A 390 25.85 -23.01 20.91
N GLN A 391 24.83 -22.68 20.09
CA GLN A 391 23.90 -21.55 20.32
C GLN A 391 24.64 -20.23 20.55
N GLY A 392 25.68 -19.97 19.75
CA GLY A 392 26.56 -18.81 19.87
C GLY A 392 26.83 -18.13 18.55
N VAL A 393 27.53 -17.00 18.59
CA VAL A 393 27.93 -16.24 17.41
C VAL A 393 29.44 -16.27 17.30
N HIS A 394 29.95 -16.62 16.12
CA HIS A 394 31.36 -16.55 15.76
C HIS A 394 31.62 -15.32 14.91
N ILE A 395 32.67 -14.58 15.27
CA ILE A 395 33.19 -13.46 14.49
C ILE A 395 34.50 -13.93 13.86
N GLN A 396 34.54 -13.94 12.54
CA GLN A 396 35.66 -14.49 11.76
C GLN A 396 36.35 -13.38 10.95
N ASN A 397 37.66 -13.50 10.83
CA ASN A 397 38.41 -12.69 9.88
C ASN A 397 38.16 -13.14 8.42
N LYS A 398 38.76 -12.42 7.48
CA LYS A 398 38.61 -12.74 6.03
C LYS A 398 39.16 -14.12 5.63
N TRP A 399 39.93 -14.78 6.50
CA TRP A 399 40.50 -16.09 6.28
C TRP A 399 39.67 -17.24 6.89
N GLY A 400 38.52 -16.90 7.52
CA GLY A 400 37.63 -17.87 8.17
C GLY A 400 38.08 -18.32 9.56
N ALA A 401 39.21 -17.83 10.08
CA ALA A 401 39.60 -18.09 11.47
C ALA A 401 38.71 -17.29 12.43
N ALA A 402 38.24 -17.95 13.52
CA ALA A 402 37.46 -17.28 14.55
C ALA A 402 38.34 -16.32 15.36
N ASP A 403 38.02 -15.04 15.33
CA ASP A 403 38.67 -14.04 16.22
C ASP A 403 38.02 -14.05 17.60
N PHE A 404 36.71 -14.39 17.67
CA PHE A 404 35.93 -14.36 18.91
C PHE A 404 34.63 -15.18 18.77
N SER A 405 34.17 -15.72 19.91
CA SER A 405 32.86 -16.43 20.02
C SER A 405 32.16 -16.04 21.29
N THR A 406 30.83 -15.77 21.18
CA THR A 406 30.01 -15.41 22.33
C THR A 406 28.57 -15.91 22.23
N LYS A 407 27.93 -16.16 23.37
CA LYS A 407 26.49 -16.44 23.50
C LYS A 407 25.72 -15.21 23.99
N ARG A 408 26.42 -14.13 24.27
CA ARG A 408 25.85 -12.88 24.83
C ARG A 408 25.67 -11.83 23.72
N PRO A 409 24.78 -10.87 23.94
CA PRO A 409 24.71 -9.68 23.10
C PRO A 409 26.03 -8.92 23.08
N PHE A 410 26.38 -8.36 21.95
CA PHE A 410 27.54 -7.50 21.78
C PHE A 410 27.26 -6.35 20.81
N VAL A 411 28.00 -5.28 20.97
CA VAL A 411 27.87 -4.07 20.15
C VAL A 411 29.11 -3.87 19.27
N ILE A 412 28.89 -3.59 18.00
CA ILE A 412 29.92 -3.18 17.05
C ILE A 412 29.79 -1.67 16.85
N SER A 413 30.82 -0.92 17.17
CA SER A 413 30.86 0.54 17.06
C SER A 413 32.04 1.00 16.22
N LEU A 414 31.83 1.98 15.36
CA LEU A 414 32.89 2.68 14.68
C LEU A 414 33.61 3.64 15.66
N ASN A 415 34.93 3.75 15.58
CA ASN A 415 35.71 4.58 16.47
C ASN A 415 35.69 6.08 16.08
N LYS A 416 35.15 6.39 14.90
CA LYS A 416 34.98 7.76 14.41
C LYS A 416 33.51 8.03 14.10
N GLU A 417 32.99 9.12 14.64
CA GLU A 417 31.60 9.54 14.41
C GLU A 417 31.35 9.97 12.97
N GLY A 418 30.11 9.82 12.51
CA GLY A 418 29.64 10.23 11.19
C GLY A 418 30.06 9.31 10.03
N TYR A 419 30.92 8.33 10.27
CA TYR A 419 31.21 7.27 9.31
C TYR A 419 30.07 6.24 9.27
N SER A 420 30.02 5.47 8.17
CA SER A 420 29.05 4.39 7.98
C SER A 420 29.74 3.03 7.89
N PHE A 421 28.93 1.98 7.99
CA PHE A 421 29.34 0.60 7.77
C PHE A 421 28.31 -0.12 6.89
N LEU A 422 28.73 -1.22 6.26
CA LEU A 422 27.81 -2.09 5.50
C LEU A 422 27.49 -3.34 6.31
N VAL A 423 26.21 -3.70 6.28
CA VAL A 423 25.74 -5.05 6.59
C VAL A 423 25.38 -5.71 5.26
N LYS A 424 26.13 -6.77 4.90
CA LYS A 424 26.08 -7.39 3.57
C LYS A 424 25.83 -8.88 3.64
N ASP A 425 25.31 -9.42 2.53
CA ASP A 425 25.16 -10.85 2.32
C ASP A 425 24.47 -11.58 3.48
N ALA A 426 23.48 -10.90 4.07
CA ALA A 426 22.68 -11.47 5.15
C ALA A 426 21.98 -12.75 4.69
N LYS A 427 22.04 -13.80 5.52
CA LYS A 427 21.41 -15.10 5.28
C LYS A 427 20.47 -15.43 6.42
N ALA A 428 19.27 -15.94 6.09
CA ALA A 428 18.28 -16.44 7.03
C ALA A 428 17.84 -17.86 6.61
N GLU A 429 17.25 -18.62 7.53
CA GLU A 429 16.68 -19.94 7.19
C GLU A 429 15.52 -19.82 6.20
N ASP A 430 14.62 -18.87 6.42
CA ASP A 430 13.56 -18.55 5.46
C ASP A 430 13.94 -17.29 4.68
N ILE A 431 14.39 -17.48 3.45
CA ILE A 431 14.76 -16.40 2.53
C ILE A 431 13.58 -15.50 2.13
N PHE A 432 12.36 -15.87 2.49
CA PHE A 432 11.15 -15.08 2.23
C PHE A 432 10.63 -14.35 3.48
N SER A 433 11.34 -14.38 4.61
CA SER A 433 10.88 -13.79 5.88
C SER A 433 11.05 -12.28 5.91
N ALA A 434 12.12 -11.75 5.32
CA ALA A 434 12.43 -10.32 5.29
C ALA A 434 13.18 -9.94 4.01
N ASN A 435 13.34 -8.65 3.78
CA ASN A 435 14.27 -8.15 2.77
C ASN A 435 15.71 -8.24 3.30
N LEU A 436 16.47 -9.21 2.80
CA LEU A 436 17.87 -9.48 3.18
C LEU A 436 18.89 -8.68 2.35
N GLY A 437 18.47 -7.61 1.67
CA GLY A 437 19.36 -6.74 0.91
C GLY A 437 20.40 -6.04 1.77
N ASP A 438 21.55 -5.75 1.17
CA ASP A 438 22.66 -5.03 1.80
C ASP A 438 22.21 -3.64 2.24
N LYS A 439 22.72 -3.18 3.39
CA LYS A 439 22.40 -1.87 3.97
C LYS A 439 23.67 -1.14 4.35
N GLU A 440 23.73 0.14 4.01
CA GLU A 440 24.72 1.06 4.55
C GLU A 440 24.10 1.83 5.72
N LEU A 441 24.71 1.73 6.89
CA LEU A 441 24.18 2.21 8.15
C LEU A 441 25.19 3.11 8.88
N LYS A 442 24.67 4.08 9.64
CA LYS A 442 25.47 4.88 10.58
C LYS A 442 25.19 4.44 12.02
N GLY A 443 26.06 4.90 12.95
CA GLY A 443 25.94 4.59 14.38
C GLY A 443 26.58 3.26 14.76
N SER A 444 25.91 2.45 15.60
CA SER A 444 26.39 1.17 16.11
C SER A 444 25.42 0.04 15.78
N LEU A 445 25.92 -1.18 15.78
CA LEU A 445 25.14 -2.39 15.53
C LEU A 445 25.14 -3.30 16.75
N LEU A 446 23.98 -3.46 17.38
CA LEU A 446 23.77 -4.48 18.44
C LEU A 446 23.43 -5.81 17.77
N VAL A 447 24.14 -6.86 18.13
CA VAL A 447 23.90 -8.23 17.70
C VAL A 447 23.44 -9.05 18.91
N ILE A 448 22.27 -9.66 18.81
CA ILE A 448 21.67 -10.45 19.90
C ILE A 448 21.53 -11.90 19.45
N PRO A 449 22.30 -12.84 20.00
CA PRO A 449 22.11 -14.27 19.78
C PRO A 449 20.73 -14.73 20.27
N THR A 450 20.08 -15.60 19.50
CA THR A 450 18.81 -16.26 19.85
C THR A 450 18.91 -17.76 19.58
N GLU A 451 17.92 -18.53 19.95
CA GLU A 451 17.89 -19.98 19.66
C GLU A 451 17.90 -20.32 18.16
N LYS A 452 17.46 -19.39 17.30
CA LYS A 452 17.28 -19.63 15.85
C LYS A 452 18.27 -18.87 14.98
N GLY A 453 19.20 -18.12 15.54
CA GLY A 453 20.11 -17.26 14.84
C GLY A 453 20.42 -15.99 15.62
N MET A 454 20.70 -14.90 14.98
CA MET A 454 20.98 -13.61 15.60
C MET A 454 20.06 -12.54 15.03
N ILE A 455 19.55 -11.67 15.88
CA ILE A 455 18.78 -10.49 15.50
C ILE A 455 19.67 -9.25 15.60
N LEU A 456 19.42 -8.28 14.71
CA LEU A 456 20.23 -7.08 14.60
C LEU A 456 19.41 -5.83 14.93
N VAL A 457 19.99 -4.93 15.72
CA VAL A 457 19.42 -3.61 16.01
C VAL A 457 20.46 -2.54 15.75
N ASN A 458 20.11 -1.57 14.90
CA ASN A 458 20.96 -0.42 14.59
C ASN A 458 20.68 0.71 15.61
N TYR A 459 21.67 1.08 16.39
CA TYR A 459 21.64 2.25 17.25
C TYR A 459 22.19 3.45 16.49
N THR A 460 21.37 4.44 16.21
CA THR A 460 21.75 5.59 15.41
C THR A 460 21.02 6.85 15.90
N SER A 461 21.15 7.96 15.21
CA SER A 461 20.45 9.20 15.53
C SER A 461 19.17 9.36 14.71
N LEU A 462 18.21 10.14 15.22
CA LEU A 462 17.00 10.50 14.51
C LEU A 462 17.31 11.17 13.15
N ASP A 463 18.31 12.06 13.12
CA ASP A 463 18.72 12.76 11.90
C ASP A 463 19.35 11.82 10.85
N ASP A 464 19.94 10.69 11.26
CA ASP A 464 20.46 9.68 10.35
C ASP A 464 19.37 8.71 9.83
N VAL A 465 18.27 8.55 10.56
CA VAL A 465 17.16 7.68 10.16
C VAL A 465 16.17 8.42 9.25
N LEU A 466 15.90 9.69 9.56
CA LEU A 466 14.84 10.48 8.93
C LEU A 466 14.95 10.58 7.39
N PRO A 467 16.13 10.83 6.76
CA PRO A 467 16.22 10.93 5.32
C PRO A 467 15.81 9.65 4.58
N SER A 468 16.25 8.48 5.08
CA SER A 468 15.90 7.19 4.49
C SER A 468 14.40 6.90 4.60
N LEU A 469 13.79 7.17 5.75
CA LEU A 469 12.34 7.03 5.93
C LEU A 469 11.55 8.01 5.06
N LEU A 470 12.00 9.26 4.97
CA LEU A 470 11.38 10.29 4.13
C LEU A 470 11.43 9.90 2.66
N MET A 471 12.55 9.36 2.17
CA MET A 471 12.67 8.85 0.81
C MET A 471 11.67 7.74 0.50
N SER A 472 11.45 6.83 1.44
CA SER A 472 10.48 5.74 1.28
C SER A 472 9.04 6.22 1.11
N LEU A 473 8.71 7.36 1.74
CA LEU A 473 7.39 7.97 1.66
C LEU A 473 7.20 8.84 0.41
N THR A 474 8.22 9.62 0.04
CA THR A 474 8.10 10.70 -0.96
C THR A 474 8.40 10.27 -2.39
N ARG A 475 9.06 9.13 -2.61
CA ARG A 475 9.23 8.47 -3.91
C ARG A 475 9.63 9.40 -5.08
N GLY A 476 10.71 10.13 -4.89
CA GLY A 476 11.26 10.97 -5.95
C GLY A 476 10.65 12.37 -6.06
N ILE A 477 9.80 12.79 -5.14
CA ILE A 477 9.47 14.21 -4.97
C ILE A 477 10.77 14.97 -4.67
N LYS A 478 10.98 16.07 -5.38
CA LYS A 478 12.20 16.90 -5.26
C LYS A 478 11.90 18.32 -4.78
N THR A 479 10.62 18.67 -4.59
CA THR A 479 10.18 20.01 -4.21
C THR A 479 10.48 20.28 -2.73
N PRO A 480 11.35 21.26 -2.39
CA PRO A 480 11.80 21.45 -1.01
C PRO A 480 10.66 21.64 -0.01
N ALA A 481 9.71 22.53 -0.29
CA ALA A 481 8.60 22.83 0.64
C ALA A 481 7.77 21.59 1.00
N ALA A 482 7.48 20.72 0.02
CA ALA A 482 6.75 19.48 0.29
C ALA A 482 7.57 18.48 1.12
N LEU A 483 8.87 18.39 0.83
CA LEU A 483 9.78 17.50 1.57
C LEU A 483 10.02 17.99 3.00
N GLU A 484 10.16 19.30 3.21
CA GLU A 484 10.33 19.90 4.54
C GLU A 484 9.07 19.76 5.39
N ALA A 485 7.88 19.95 4.80
CA ALA A 485 6.62 19.69 5.48
C ALA A 485 6.53 18.20 5.90
N ALA A 486 6.83 17.28 4.99
CA ALA A 486 6.81 15.85 5.27
C ALA A 486 7.88 15.45 6.32
N ALA A 487 9.08 16.04 6.27
CA ALA A 487 10.14 15.79 7.24
C ALA A 487 9.74 16.23 8.65
N THR A 488 9.11 17.41 8.78
CA THR A 488 8.63 17.92 10.07
C THR A 488 7.55 17.01 10.67
N VAL A 489 6.57 16.57 9.87
CA VAL A 489 5.53 15.62 10.33
C VAL A 489 6.14 14.28 10.74
N LEU A 490 7.05 13.74 9.92
CA LEU A 490 7.68 12.45 10.20
C LEU A 490 8.56 12.52 11.46
N ARG A 491 9.33 13.60 11.64
CA ARG A 491 10.10 13.85 12.87
C ARG A 491 9.18 13.88 14.08
N THR A 492 8.05 14.62 14.00
CA THR A 492 7.06 14.69 15.08
C THR A 492 6.55 13.31 15.47
N ALA A 493 6.18 12.49 14.49
CA ALA A 493 5.69 11.13 14.71
C ALA A 493 6.76 10.23 15.35
N LEU A 494 8.01 10.32 14.90
CA LEU A 494 9.12 9.54 15.44
C LEU A 494 9.46 9.94 16.88
N VAL A 495 9.62 11.23 17.15
CA VAL A 495 9.90 11.73 18.51
C VAL A 495 8.81 11.30 19.48
N ARG A 496 7.54 11.42 19.09
CA ARG A 496 6.44 10.92 19.90
C ARG A 496 6.53 9.42 20.15
N ARG A 497 6.90 8.63 19.14
CA ARG A 497 7.07 7.18 19.29
C ARG A 497 8.18 6.82 20.29
N LEU A 498 9.30 7.55 20.27
CA LEU A 498 10.39 7.34 21.23
C LEU A 498 9.96 7.51 22.68
N SER A 499 8.89 8.30 22.94
CA SER A 499 8.33 8.47 24.29
C SER A 499 7.68 7.20 24.86
N TYR A 500 7.23 6.27 23.99
CA TYR A 500 6.45 5.09 24.37
C TYR A 500 7.19 3.76 24.18
N SER A 501 8.39 3.76 23.58
CA SER A 501 9.11 2.51 23.21
C SER A 501 10.25 2.16 24.15
N GLN A 502 10.35 2.75 25.34
CA GLN A 502 11.52 2.66 26.23
C GLN A 502 11.86 1.21 26.63
N ASP A 503 10.87 0.36 26.85
CA ASP A 503 11.06 -1.04 27.28
C ASP A 503 11.19 -2.03 26.10
N ALA A 504 11.10 -1.57 24.88
CA ALA A 504 11.25 -2.40 23.69
C ALA A 504 12.74 -2.58 23.32
N ILE A 505 13.06 -3.70 22.65
CA ILE A 505 14.42 -3.93 22.12
C ILE A 505 14.76 -2.91 21.04
N PHE A 506 13.76 -2.42 20.30
CA PHE A 506 13.89 -1.39 19.27
C PHE A 506 12.69 -0.45 19.25
N ASP A 507 12.90 0.77 18.76
CA ASP A 507 11.87 1.80 18.66
C ASP A 507 11.04 1.68 17.39
N ILE A 508 11.70 1.39 16.27
CA ILE A 508 11.10 1.20 14.94
C ILE A 508 11.71 -0.03 14.26
N SER A 509 10.96 -0.68 13.38
CA SER A 509 11.48 -1.72 12.50
C SER A 509 11.87 -1.13 11.13
N ASP A 510 12.83 -1.75 10.45
CA ASP A 510 13.29 -1.33 9.12
C ASP A 510 12.25 -1.56 8.02
N ASN A 511 11.21 -2.34 8.29
CA ASN A 511 10.11 -2.64 7.39
C ASN A 511 8.76 -2.41 8.11
N ALA A 512 8.62 -1.26 8.78
CA ALA A 512 7.35 -0.88 9.37
C ALA A 512 6.33 -0.56 8.27
N PRO A 513 5.04 -0.81 8.50
CA PRO A 513 4.01 -0.39 7.57
C PRO A 513 4.16 1.10 7.22
N ARG A 514 4.37 1.41 5.93
CA ARG A 514 4.60 2.75 5.36
C ARG A 514 5.96 3.41 5.62
N LEU A 515 6.81 2.84 6.47
CA LEU A 515 8.12 3.39 6.77
C LEU A 515 9.17 2.33 6.50
N ASN A 516 9.95 2.48 5.43
CA ASN A 516 11.01 1.55 5.09
C ASN A 516 12.37 2.24 5.34
N TYR A 517 13.12 1.71 6.30
CA TYR A 517 14.48 2.14 6.58
C TYR A 517 15.48 1.28 5.78
N GLY A 518 15.93 1.80 4.67
CA GLY A 518 16.92 1.13 3.82
C GLY A 518 18.37 1.50 4.12
N GLY A 519 18.60 2.48 5.01
CA GLY A 519 19.93 3.01 5.30
C GLY A 519 20.34 4.15 4.35
N VAL A 520 21.60 4.57 4.44
CA VAL A 520 22.16 5.73 3.73
C VAL A 520 22.06 5.59 2.21
N ASN A 521 22.21 4.39 1.69
CA ASN A 521 22.12 4.09 0.25
C ASN A 521 20.74 4.32 -0.36
N MET A 522 19.71 4.50 0.45
CA MET A 522 18.34 4.84 0.01
C MET A 522 18.04 6.33 0.02
N GLU A 523 18.98 7.17 0.41
CA GLU A 523 18.79 8.60 0.54
C GLU A 523 19.09 9.34 -0.77
N SER A 524 18.31 10.36 -1.09
CA SER A 524 18.64 11.35 -2.10
C SER A 524 19.17 12.64 -1.45
N GLN A 525 19.86 13.48 -2.23
CA GLN A 525 20.28 14.79 -1.77
C GLN A 525 19.10 15.63 -1.27
N PHE A 526 17.95 15.59 -1.95
CA PHE A 526 16.77 16.38 -1.62
C PHE A 526 16.19 16.03 -0.25
N VAL A 527 16.09 14.74 0.10
CA VAL A 527 15.58 14.34 1.42
C VAL A 527 16.59 14.64 2.53
N ARG A 528 17.88 14.57 2.27
CA ARG A 528 18.93 15.00 3.23
C ARG A 528 18.83 16.49 3.52
N GLU A 529 18.74 17.33 2.49
CA GLU A 529 18.57 18.78 2.62
C GLU A 529 17.29 19.12 3.39
N ALA A 530 16.14 18.53 3.05
CA ALA A 530 14.89 18.77 3.76
C ALA A 530 14.97 18.35 5.25
N SER A 531 15.59 17.21 5.54
CA SER A 531 15.80 16.76 6.91
C SER A 531 16.70 17.72 7.71
N LYS A 532 17.74 18.26 7.07
CA LYS A 532 18.68 19.23 7.66
C LYS A 532 17.98 20.60 7.92
N ASN A 533 17.20 21.10 6.95
CA ASN A 533 16.49 22.39 7.06
C ASN A 533 15.38 22.36 8.13
N THR A 534 14.91 21.17 8.48
CA THR A 534 13.88 20.97 9.50
C THR A 534 14.43 20.39 10.81
N LYS A 535 15.75 20.43 11.01
CA LYS A 535 16.39 19.90 12.21
C LYS A 535 15.78 20.50 13.47
N GLY A 536 15.41 19.64 14.43
CA GLY A 536 14.79 20.05 15.70
C GLY A 536 13.33 20.50 15.62
N LYS A 537 12.75 20.69 14.41
CA LYS A 537 11.37 21.18 14.25
C LYS A 537 10.36 20.04 14.40
N VAL A 538 9.35 20.23 15.24
CA VAL A 538 8.20 19.34 15.42
C VAL A 538 6.89 20.15 15.44
N LEU A 539 5.78 19.45 15.21
CA LEU A 539 4.44 19.99 15.41
C LEU A 539 3.99 19.77 16.85
N ALA A 540 3.46 20.81 17.50
CA ALA A 540 2.94 20.74 18.85
C ALA A 540 1.77 21.72 19.04
N GLN A 541 0.93 21.47 20.06
CA GLN A 541 0.06 22.52 20.59
C GLN A 541 0.90 23.40 21.50
N VAL A 542 1.05 24.66 21.13
CA VAL A 542 1.79 25.64 21.92
C VAL A 542 0.81 26.41 22.82
N SER A 543 0.99 26.31 24.14
CA SER A 543 0.30 27.15 25.12
C SER A 543 1.33 27.89 25.98
N ALA A 544 0.97 29.06 26.45
CA ALA A 544 1.84 29.88 27.32
C ALA A 544 2.23 29.14 28.63
N GLU A 545 1.44 28.14 29.02
CA GLU A 545 1.61 27.40 30.28
C GLU A 545 2.45 26.12 30.12
N GLN A 546 2.68 25.65 28.89
CA GLN A 546 3.44 24.41 28.60
C GLN A 546 4.66 24.69 27.72
N THR A 547 5.75 25.08 28.35
CA THR A 547 7.05 25.18 27.69
C THR A 547 8.09 24.38 28.49
N PRO A 548 8.76 23.37 27.90
CA PRO A 548 8.72 22.94 26.51
C PRO A 548 7.46 22.14 26.11
N ALA A 549 7.03 22.28 24.86
CA ALA A 549 5.83 21.66 24.34
C ALA A 549 5.98 20.14 24.13
N GLU A 550 4.89 19.40 24.23
CA GLU A 550 4.86 17.96 23.88
C GLU A 550 4.58 17.81 22.36
N PRO A 551 5.37 16.98 21.63
CA PRO A 551 5.11 16.72 20.22
C PRO A 551 3.72 16.14 19.98
N ALA A 552 3.01 16.70 19.01
CA ALA A 552 1.63 16.33 18.69
C ALA A 552 1.52 14.92 18.09
N GLN A 553 0.31 14.34 18.10
CA GLN A 553 0.02 13.20 17.29
C GLN A 553 -0.08 13.65 15.82
N ALA A 554 0.88 13.28 15.00
CA ALA A 554 0.95 13.60 13.60
C ALA A 554 1.09 12.34 12.74
N GLU A 555 0.34 12.27 11.67
CA GLU A 555 0.32 11.15 10.74
C GLU A 555 0.59 11.63 9.32
N ILE A 556 1.07 10.74 8.46
CA ILE A 556 1.42 11.03 7.08
C ILE A 556 0.97 9.88 6.17
N TYR A 557 0.48 10.19 4.97
CA TYR A 557 0.05 9.20 4.00
C TYR A 557 0.33 9.64 2.56
N ARG A 558 0.31 8.72 1.60
CA ARG A 558 0.81 8.96 0.25
C ARG A 558 -0.10 9.82 -0.60
N SER A 559 -1.36 9.44 -0.77
CA SER A 559 -2.25 10.08 -1.73
C SER A 559 -3.68 10.20 -1.22
N CYS A 560 -4.36 11.23 -1.64
CA CYS A 560 -5.76 11.52 -1.33
C CYS A 560 -6.55 11.79 -2.60
N SER A 561 -7.86 11.56 -2.55
CA SER A 561 -8.78 11.72 -3.66
C SER A 561 -10.07 12.43 -3.29
N SER A 562 -10.19 12.92 -2.07
CA SER A 562 -11.39 13.64 -1.66
C SER A 562 -11.51 14.96 -2.41
N ALA A 563 -12.75 15.32 -2.79
CA ALA A 563 -13.05 16.56 -3.49
C ALA A 563 -12.73 17.81 -2.66
N SER A 564 -12.89 17.72 -1.34
CA SER A 564 -12.24 18.62 -0.42
C SER A 564 -10.83 18.09 -0.27
N GLU A 565 -9.86 18.78 -0.82
CA GLU A 565 -8.44 18.57 -0.61
C GLU A 565 -8.03 18.64 0.84
N ASP A 566 -8.96 19.04 1.62
CA ASP A 566 -9.08 18.89 3.04
C ASP A 566 -9.07 17.45 3.47
N GLY A 567 -8.44 16.56 2.67
CA GLY A 567 -8.35 15.14 2.94
C GLY A 567 -8.39 14.85 4.41
N ILE A 568 -9.59 14.89 5.00
CA ILE A 568 -9.84 14.74 6.41
C ILE A 568 -8.84 15.56 7.23
N ARG A 569 -9.07 16.86 7.31
CA ARG A 569 -8.53 17.64 8.42
C ARG A 569 -8.90 16.90 9.68
N ASN A 570 -7.95 16.60 10.52
CA ASN A 570 -8.21 16.13 11.89
C ASN A 570 -8.95 17.20 12.72
N THR A 571 -9.63 18.13 12.09
CA THR A 571 -10.28 19.26 12.70
C THR A 571 -11.78 19.11 12.66
N LYS A 572 -12.40 19.58 13.71
CA LYS A 572 -13.83 19.78 13.93
C LYS A 572 -14.52 20.67 12.87
N ALA A 573 -13.86 21.01 11.76
CA ALA A 573 -14.46 21.78 10.70
C ALA A 573 -15.58 20.95 10.05
N ASP A 574 -16.75 21.53 9.99
CA ASP A 574 -17.97 21.06 9.35
C ASP A 574 -17.70 20.25 8.08
N ILE A 575 -17.59 18.93 8.25
CA ILE A 575 -17.60 18.05 7.11
C ILE A 575 -19.07 17.80 6.82
N SER A 576 -19.58 18.61 5.91
CA SER A 576 -20.91 18.44 5.33
C SER A 576 -21.08 17.13 4.54
N TYR A 577 -20.05 16.26 4.52
CA TYR A 577 -20.01 15.01 3.75
C TYR A 577 -19.83 13.81 4.65
N SER A 578 -20.92 13.31 5.16
CA SER A 578 -20.96 11.97 5.71
C SER A 578 -21.18 10.98 4.56
N PHE A 579 -20.34 9.97 4.47
CA PHE A 579 -20.43 8.95 3.42
C PHE A 579 -21.46 7.88 3.79
N SER A 580 -22.72 8.13 3.46
CA SER A 580 -23.73 7.07 3.42
C SER A 580 -23.35 5.99 2.39
N PRO A 581 -23.94 4.78 2.45
CA PRO A 581 -23.66 3.71 1.48
C PRO A 581 -23.72 4.17 0.03
N VAL A 582 -24.73 4.94 -0.33
CA VAL A 582 -24.90 5.44 -1.71
C VAL A 582 -23.89 6.53 -2.06
N ASN A 583 -23.56 7.42 -1.13
CA ASN A 583 -22.58 8.48 -1.38
C ASN A 583 -21.18 7.89 -1.57
N LEU A 584 -20.81 6.90 -0.74
CA LEU A 584 -19.56 6.16 -0.92
C LEU A 584 -19.54 5.44 -2.28
N PHE A 585 -20.61 4.76 -2.65
CA PHE A 585 -20.70 4.06 -3.92
C PHE A 585 -20.57 5.04 -5.11
N LYS A 586 -21.30 6.16 -5.09
CA LYS A 586 -21.18 7.23 -6.10
C LYS A 586 -19.74 7.72 -6.23
N PHE A 587 -19.10 8.02 -5.09
CA PHE A 587 -17.72 8.48 -5.07
C PHE A 587 -16.76 7.46 -5.71
N MET A 588 -16.94 6.17 -5.41
CA MET A 588 -16.05 5.12 -5.88
C MET A 588 -16.20 4.81 -7.37
N ILE A 589 -17.38 5.01 -7.95
CA ILE A 589 -17.61 4.78 -9.38
C ILE A 589 -17.40 6.04 -10.24
N SER A 590 -17.20 7.21 -9.65
CA SER A 590 -16.97 8.48 -10.32
C SER A 590 -15.48 8.73 -10.56
N ASN A 591 -15.15 9.61 -11.50
CA ASN A 591 -13.78 10.08 -11.67
C ASN A 591 -13.32 10.92 -10.47
N PRO A 592 -12.02 10.94 -10.15
CA PRO A 592 -11.50 11.88 -9.18
C PRO A 592 -11.79 13.33 -9.60
N PRO A 593 -12.05 14.24 -8.64
CA PRO A 593 -12.22 15.66 -8.94
C PRO A 593 -11.00 16.23 -9.68
N LYS A 594 -11.23 17.21 -10.57
CA LYS A 594 -10.16 17.86 -11.35
C LYS A 594 -9.19 18.68 -10.51
N ASP A 595 -9.70 19.28 -9.45
CA ASP A 595 -8.99 20.30 -8.67
C ASP A 595 -8.23 19.72 -7.48
N LEU A 596 -7.91 18.42 -7.52
CA LEU A 596 -7.09 17.79 -6.50
C LEU A 596 -5.65 18.30 -6.56
N TYR A 597 -5.10 18.78 -5.42
CA TYR A 597 -3.66 19.03 -5.29
C TYR A 597 -2.84 17.74 -5.45
N SER A 598 -3.43 16.61 -5.09
CA SER A 598 -2.83 15.27 -5.21
C SER A 598 -2.98 14.64 -6.60
N ALA A 599 -3.59 15.33 -7.58
CA ALA A 599 -3.75 14.78 -8.92
C ALA A 599 -2.39 14.51 -9.58
N PRO A 600 -2.09 13.26 -9.97
CA PRO A 600 -0.82 12.94 -10.61
C PRO A 600 -0.71 13.57 -11.99
N GLU A 601 0.45 14.10 -12.33
CA GLU A 601 0.78 14.53 -13.70
C GLU A 601 1.07 13.32 -14.59
N ASP A 602 1.69 12.29 -14.02
CA ASP A 602 1.99 11.04 -14.70
C ASP A 602 0.77 10.12 -14.72
N PRO A 603 0.26 9.73 -15.91
CA PRO A 603 -0.86 8.81 -16.04
C PRO A 603 -0.70 7.48 -15.29
N THR A 604 0.53 7.00 -15.15
CA THR A 604 0.82 5.72 -14.47
C THR A 604 0.57 5.78 -12.97
N LEU A 605 0.49 6.99 -12.39
CA LEU A 605 0.31 7.19 -10.95
C LEU A 605 -1.17 7.35 -10.52
N TRP A 606 -2.12 7.42 -11.46
CA TRP A 606 -3.53 7.60 -11.12
C TRP A 606 -4.10 6.48 -10.24
N SER A 607 -3.51 5.29 -10.28
CA SER A 607 -3.87 4.22 -9.36
C SER A 607 -3.56 4.53 -7.90
N SER A 608 -2.75 5.55 -7.60
CA SER A 608 -2.53 6.02 -6.22
C SER A 608 -3.76 6.76 -5.66
N VAL A 609 -4.54 7.38 -6.55
CA VAL A 609 -5.75 8.15 -6.23
C VAL A 609 -6.99 7.27 -6.26
N LYS A 610 -7.16 6.46 -7.34
CA LYS A 610 -8.25 5.48 -7.47
C LYS A 610 -7.74 4.16 -8.04
N TRP A 611 -8.31 3.05 -7.58
CA TRP A 611 -7.89 1.70 -7.95
C TRP A 611 -9.06 0.73 -8.00
N VAL A 612 -8.96 -0.29 -8.83
CA VAL A 612 -9.99 -1.30 -9.05
C VAL A 612 -9.37 -2.69 -9.09
N TYR A 613 -9.81 -3.59 -8.20
CA TYR A 613 -9.33 -4.97 -8.11
C TYR A 613 -10.46 -5.97 -8.24
N LEU A 614 -10.26 -7.01 -9.04
CA LEU A 614 -11.17 -8.14 -9.14
C LEU A 614 -10.59 -9.33 -8.39
N MET A 615 -11.18 -9.70 -7.27
CA MET A 615 -10.68 -10.74 -6.37
C MET A 615 -11.55 -11.99 -6.42
N PRO A 616 -10.96 -13.19 -6.64
CA PRO A 616 -11.72 -14.43 -6.61
C PRO A 616 -12.27 -14.73 -5.20
N LEU A 617 -13.59 -14.93 -5.07
CA LEU A 617 -14.25 -15.27 -3.80
C LEU A 617 -13.63 -16.50 -3.13
N LYS A 618 -13.23 -17.49 -3.92
CA LYS A 618 -12.59 -18.72 -3.40
C LYS A 618 -11.27 -18.44 -2.70
N GLU A 619 -10.51 -17.43 -3.15
CA GLU A 619 -9.24 -17.05 -2.52
C GLU A 619 -9.49 -16.31 -1.21
N ILE A 620 -10.48 -15.42 -1.18
CA ILE A 620 -10.95 -14.74 0.03
C ILE A 620 -11.38 -15.79 1.06
N GLU A 621 -12.24 -16.73 0.67
CA GLU A 621 -12.72 -17.82 1.54
C GLU A 621 -11.56 -18.70 2.05
N THR A 622 -10.56 -18.97 1.20
CA THR A 622 -9.40 -19.78 1.58
C THR A 622 -8.57 -19.08 2.65
N ARG A 623 -8.21 -17.79 2.46
CA ARG A 623 -7.46 -17.01 3.45
C ARG A 623 -8.24 -16.88 4.76
N LEU A 624 -9.53 -16.55 4.66
CA LEU A 624 -10.42 -16.41 5.80
C LEU A 624 -10.50 -17.68 6.64
N ASN A 625 -10.66 -18.86 5.98
CA ASN A 625 -10.71 -20.14 6.70
C ASN A 625 -9.35 -20.62 7.21
N SER A 626 -8.23 -20.15 6.64
CA SER A 626 -6.90 -20.43 7.19
C SER A 626 -6.69 -19.75 8.54
N LEU A 627 -7.31 -18.58 8.76
CA LEU A 627 -7.21 -17.80 9.99
C LEU A 627 -8.32 -18.16 10.99
N HIS A 628 -9.57 -18.25 10.53
CA HIS A 628 -10.74 -18.22 11.43
C HIS A 628 -11.69 -19.41 11.33
N LYS A 629 -11.58 -20.28 10.34
CA LYS A 629 -12.41 -21.50 10.16
C LYS A 629 -13.93 -21.20 10.20
N ILE A 630 -14.38 -20.16 9.50
CA ILE A 630 -15.79 -19.74 9.49
C ILE A 630 -16.72 -20.62 8.64
N GLY A 631 -16.17 -21.55 7.87
CA GLY A 631 -16.90 -22.37 6.90
C GLY A 631 -17.07 -21.66 5.55
N ALA A 632 -18.14 -21.96 4.82
CA ALA A 632 -18.45 -21.29 3.57
C ALA A 632 -18.81 -19.82 3.82
N LEU A 633 -18.20 -18.91 3.06
CA LEU A 633 -18.48 -17.47 3.14
C LEU A 633 -19.88 -17.19 2.57
N LYS A 634 -20.72 -16.54 3.34
CA LYS A 634 -22.06 -16.10 2.91
C LYS A 634 -22.03 -14.69 2.37
N TYR A 635 -21.55 -13.76 3.17
CA TYR A 635 -21.33 -12.35 2.80
C TYR A 635 -20.28 -11.73 3.72
N PHE A 636 -19.84 -10.54 3.37
CA PHE A 636 -19.04 -9.67 4.23
C PHE A 636 -19.51 -8.23 4.06
N GLU A 637 -19.29 -7.41 5.07
CA GLU A 637 -19.73 -6.03 5.11
C GLU A 637 -18.87 -5.22 6.08
N PRO A 638 -18.81 -3.88 5.95
CA PRO A 638 -18.21 -3.04 6.99
C PRO A 638 -18.93 -3.26 8.32
N ALA A 639 -18.18 -3.50 9.40
CA ALA A 639 -18.71 -3.60 10.76
C ALA A 639 -18.54 -2.30 11.55
N LYS A 640 -17.61 -1.44 11.13
CA LYS A 640 -17.46 -0.09 11.65
C LYS A 640 -16.78 0.77 10.60
N THR A 641 -17.29 1.99 10.40
CA THR A 641 -16.70 2.98 9.51
C THR A 641 -16.53 4.30 10.23
N THR A 642 -15.58 5.11 9.78
CA THR A 642 -15.53 6.51 10.16
C THR A 642 -16.66 7.28 9.45
N PRO A 643 -17.05 8.46 9.92
CA PRO A 643 -18.00 9.35 9.21
C PRO A 643 -17.56 9.66 7.77
N TYR A 644 -16.27 9.51 7.49
CA TYR A 644 -15.65 9.73 6.16
C TYR A 644 -15.64 8.49 5.28
N GLY A 645 -16.40 7.44 5.63
CA GLY A 645 -16.54 6.22 4.85
C GLY A 645 -15.33 5.28 4.87
N ARG A 646 -14.34 5.53 5.77
CA ARG A 646 -13.19 4.63 5.92
C ARG A 646 -13.55 3.46 6.82
N ILE A 647 -13.26 2.26 6.37
CA ILE A 647 -13.58 1.02 7.07
C ILE A 647 -12.56 0.78 8.18
N GLU A 648 -13.01 0.75 9.43
CA GLU A 648 -12.19 0.41 10.60
C GLU A 648 -12.19 -1.09 10.87
N THR A 649 -13.38 -1.71 10.75
CA THR A 649 -13.54 -3.16 10.92
C THR A 649 -14.46 -3.74 9.85
N MET A 650 -14.22 -4.99 9.48
CA MET A 650 -15.03 -5.77 8.55
C MET A 650 -15.68 -6.96 9.26
N ARG A 651 -16.92 -7.22 8.94
CA ARG A 651 -17.66 -8.43 9.35
C ARG A 651 -17.65 -9.45 8.23
N PHE A 652 -17.32 -10.70 8.55
CA PHE A 652 -17.40 -11.84 7.66
C PHE A 652 -18.36 -12.86 8.22
N ALA A 653 -19.47 -13.11 7.52
CA ALA A 653 -20.48 -14.09 7.90
C ALA A 653 -20.23 -15.41 7.16
N GLY A 654 -19.95 -16.45 7.90
CA GLY A 654 -19.77 -17.80 7.40
C GLY A 654 -20.92 -18.74 7.71
N SER A 655 -20.83 -19.98 7.22
CA SER A 655 -21.82 -21.03 7.53
C SER A 655 -21.72 -21.57 8.96
N LYS A 656 -20.55 -21.39 9.62
CA LYS A 656 -20.30 -21.88 10.98
C LYS A 656 -20.33 -20.78 12.04
N LYS A 657 -19.79 -19.61 11.72
CA LYS A 657 -19.75 -18.45 12.61
C LYS A 657 -19.57 -17.14 11.83
N THR A 658 -19.88 -16.05 12.49
CA THR A 658 -19.58 -14.68 12.03
C THR A 658 -18.43 -14.14 12.88
N ILE A 659 -17.55 -13.36 12.25
CA ILE A 659 -16.42 -12.71 12.91
C ILE A 659 -16.34 -11.25 12.48
N GLU A 660 -15.73 -10.44 13.32
CA GLU A 660 -15.31 -9.08 12.99
C GLU A 660 -13.80 -8.97 13.15
N VAL A 661 -13.16 -8.34 12.22
CA VAL A 661 -11.70 -8.16 12.21
C VAL A 661 -11.35 -6.72 11.84
N PRO A 662 -10.23 -6.18 12.34
CA PRO A 662 -9.74 -4.85 11.96
C PRO A 662 -9.39 -4.83 10.47
N PHE A 663 -9.37 -3.61 9.90
CA PHE A 663 -9.11 -3.43 8.47
C PHE A 663 -7.81 -4.11 8.00
N GLU A 664 -6.76 -4.08 8.79
CA GLU A 664 -5.45 -4.67 8.45
C GLU A 664 -5.58 -6.17 8.16
N GLU A 665 -6.32 -6.88 8.99
CA GLU A 665 -6.59 -8.30 8.79
C GLU A 665 -7.58 -8.52 7.65
N ALA A 666 -8.60 -7.67 7.53
CA ALA A 666 -9.54 -7.70 6.41
C ALA A 666 -8.82 -7.47 5.06
N ASN A 667 -7.86 -6.56 4.98
CA ASN A 667 -7.03 -6.35 3.82
C ASN A 667 -6.27 -7.62 3.42
N PHE A 668 -5.67 -8.31 4.40
CA PHE A 668 -5.02 -9.59 4.12
C PHE A 668 -6.03 -10.63 3.61
N ILE A 669 -7.18 -10.75 4.25
CA ILE A 669 -8.23 -11.69 3.84
C ILE A 669 -8.72 -11.39 2.43
N LEU A 670 -9.05 -10.14 2.13
CA LEU A 670 -9.62 -9.72 0.84
C LEU A 670 -8.59 -9.80 -0.29
N ALA A 671 -7.38 -9.31 -0.07
CA ALA A 671 -6.42 -9.07 -1.15
C ALA A 671 -4.94 -9.35 -0.78
N ALA A 672 -4.66 -10.23 0.18
CA ALA A 672 -3.31 -10.55 0.64
C ALA A 672 -2.48 -9.32 1.08
N GLY A 673 -3.15 -8.30 1.67
CA GLY A 673 -2.51 -7.08 2.15
C GLY A 673 -2.29 -6.00 1.09
N THR A 674 -2.80 -6.18 -0.14
CA THR A 674 -2.51 -5.27 -1.26
C THR A 674 -3.51 -4.14 -1.46
N LEU A 675 -4.63 -4.08 -0.69
CA LEU A 675 -5.53 -2.92 -0.75
C LEU A 675 -4.79 -1.67 -0.27
N LYS A 676 -4.90 -0.60 -1.04
CA LYS A 676 -4.11 0.61 -0.79
C LYS A 676 -4.64 1.47 0.35
N SER A 677 -5.93 1.37 0.66
CA SER A 677 -6.59 2.19 1.70
C SER A 677 -7.81 1.50 2.30
N PRO A 678 -8.28 1.90 3.49
CA PRO A 678 -9.57 1.47 4.04
C PRO A 678 -10.76 2.19 3.37
N PHE A 679 -10.51 3.02 2.39
CA PHE A 679 -11.53 3.81 1.70
C PHE A 679 -11.92 3.12 0.39
N PHE A 680 -12.88 2.19 0.46
CA PHE A 680 -13.34 1.42 -0.68
C PHE A 680 -14.80 0.97 -0.53
N THR A 681 -15.39 0.56 -1.65
CA THR A 681 -16.63 -0.20 -1.73
C THR A 681 -16.40 -1.47 -2.53
N PHE A 682 -17.39 -2.36 -2.58
CA PHE A 682 -17.27 -3.61 -3.32
C PHE A 682 -18.59 -4.05 -3.92
N ILE A 683 -18.50 -4.83 -4.99
CA ILE A 683 -19.63 -5.42 -5.70
C ILE A 683 -19.37 -6.93 -5.83
N PRO A 684 -20.16 -7.78 -5.14
CA PRO A 684 -20.02 -9.22 -5.23
C PRO A 684 -20.61 -9.74 -6.54
N PHE A 685 -19.83 -10.54 -7.26
CA PHE A 685 -20.28 -11.36 -8.39
C PHE A 685 -20.35 -12.83 -7.95
N LYS A 686 -20.86 -13.71 -8.81
CA LYS A 686 -21.00 -15.13 -8.48
C LYS A 686 -19.69 -15.82 -8.07
N LYS A 687 -18.56 -15.43 -8.66
CA LYS A 687 -17.24 -16.05 -8.44
C LYS A 687 -16.17 -15.09 -7.93
N ASP A 688 -16.39 -13.84 -8.10
CA ASP A 688 -15.42 -12.79 -7.85
C ASP A 688 -16.05 -11.63 -7.08
N VAL A 689 -15.23 -10.78 -6.50
CA VAL A 689 -15.65 -9.49 -5.93
C VAL A 689 -14.86 -8.40 -6.64
N LEU A 690 -15.55 -7.40 -7.16
CA LEU A 690 -14.94 -6.17 -7.65
C LEU A 690 -14.83 -5.21 -6.47
N ILE A 691 -13.62 -4.79 -6.16
CA ILE A 691 -13.30 -3.80 -5.12
C ILE A 691 -12.92 -2.51 -5.82
N LEU A 692 -13.64 -1.44 -5.51
CA LEU A 692 -13.39 -0.10 -6.02
C LEU A 692 -12.92 0.76 -4.86
N GLY A 693 -11.71 1.24 -4.90
CA GLY A 693 -11.11 1.99 -3.82
C GLY A 693 -10.48 3.31 -4.25
N SER A 694 -10.19 4.10 -3.25
CA SER A 694 -9.61 5.42 -3.41
C SER A 694 -8.53 5.63 -2.36
N ASP A 695 -7.64 6.57 -2.59
CA ASP A 695 -6.50 6.91 -1.75
C ASP A 695 -5.40 5.82 -1.68
N THR A 696 -4.26 6.22 -1.17
CA THR A 696 -3.17 5.34 -0.76
C THR A 696 -2.72 5.72 0.64
N GLY A 697 -3.12 4.91 1.62
CA GLY A 697 -2.82 5.13 3.03
C GLY A 697 -4.05 5.29 3.93
N ALA A 698 -3.84 5.63 5.20
CA ALA A 698 -4.92 5.73 6.20
C ALA A 698 -5.84 6.94 5.99
N GLY A 699 -5.39 7.94 5.23
CA GLY A 699 -6.14 9.17 5.00
C GLY A 699 -6.25 10.05 6.23
N LYS A 700 -5.24 10.03 7.09
CA LYS A 700 -5.13 10.88 8.27
C LYS A 700 -3.83 11.67 8.21
N GLY A 701 -3.88 12.93 8.54
CA GLY A 701 -2.72 13.81 8.59
C GLY A 701 -2.29 14.38 7.25
N LEU A 702 -0.98 14.53 7.01
CA LEU A 702 -0.44 15.14 5.81
C LEU A 702 -0.51 14.17 4.62
N CYS A 703 -1.18 14.59 3.55
CA CYS A 703 -1.15 13.94 2.25
C CYS A 703 0.11 14.36 1.47
N ILE A 704 1.01 13.45 1.18
CA ILE A 704 2.28 13.77 0.51
C ILE A 704 2.06 14.33 -0.90
N ASP A 705 1.21 13.68 -1.70
CA ASP A 705 0.93 14.15 -3.07
C ASP A 705 0.18 15.50 -3.06
N GLY A 706 -0.70 15.72 -2.04
CA GLY A 706 -1.35 17.00 -1.82
C GLY A 706 -0.37 18.10 -1.41
N ALA A 707 0.57 17.80 -0.51
CA ALA A 707 1.64 18.71 -0.13
C ALA A 707 2.52 19.10 -1.34
N TYR A 708 2.82 18.12 -2.21
CA TYR A 708 3.53 18.37 -3.46
C TYR A 708 2.75 19.32 -4.39
N GLY A 709 1.45 19.10 -4.57
CA GLY A 709 0.60 20.00 -5.37
C GLY A 709 0.49 21.41 -4.81
N LEU A 710 0.39 21.56 -3.49
CA LEU A 710 0.42 22.86 -2.82
C LEU A 710 1.77 23.57 -3.02
N ALA A 711 2.88 22.85 -2.88
CA ALA A 711 4.23 23.38 -3.11
C ALA A 711 4.41 23.84 -4.57
N LYS A 712 3.86 23.12 -5.54
CA LYS A 712 3.85 23.55 -6.95
C LYS A 712 3.06 24.84 -7.19
N LYS A 713 2.07 25.12 -6.37
CA LYS A 713 1.33 26.41 -6.35
C LYS A 713 2.05 27.51 -5.54
N GLY A 714 3.30 27.28 -5.16
CA GLY A 714 4.16 28.26 -4.46
C GLY A 714 3.95 28.32 -2.94
N LYS A 715 3.24 27.34 -2.34
CA LYS A 715 3.07 27.30 -0.89
C LYS A 715 4.36 26.86 -0.21
N THR A 716 4.70 27.55 0.90
CA THR A 716 5.84 27.20 1.76
C THR A 716 5.55 25.95 2.60
N ALA A 717 6.57 25.36 3.21
CA ALA A 717 6.41 24.24 4.12
C ALA A 717 5.49 24.58 5.31
N GLU A 718 5.60 25.79 5.85
CA GLU A 718 4.78 26.27 6.96
C GLU A 718 3.31 26.42 6.55
N GLU A 719 3.02 27.00 5.38
CA GLU A 719 1.66 27.10 4.84
C GLU A 719 1.05 25.74 4.58
N ILE A 720 1.84 24.77 4.07
CA ILE A 720 1.42 23.38 3.86
C ILE A 720 1.08 22.73 5.20
N LEU A 721 1.95 22.88 6.20
CA LEU A 721 1.71 22.34 7.54
C LEU A 721 0.48 22.97 8.19
N LYS A 722 0.30 24.29 8.08
CA LYS A 722 -0.88 24.97 8.59
C LYS A 722 -2.18 24.55 7.90
N TYR A 723 -2.09 24.19 6.61
CA TYR A 723 -3.21 23.65 5.85
C TYR A 723 -3.69 22.29 6.39
N TYR A 724 -2.75 21.36 6.67
CA TYR A 724 -3.07 20.02 7.17
C TYR A 724 -3.27 19.96 8.69
N TYR A 725 -2.66 20.85 9.43
CA TYR A 725 -2.66 20.91 10.89
C TYR A 725 -2.93 22.35 11.38
N PRO A 726 -4.15 22.89 11.17
CA PRO A 726 -4.46 24.29 11.49
C PRO A 726 -4.33 24.62 12.97
N ASP A 727 -4.49 23.63 13.87
CA ASP A 727 -4.45 23.78 15.32
C ASP A 727 -3.06 23.52 15.93
N LEU A 728 -2.05 23.21 15.08
CA LEU A 728 -0.69 22.95 15.52
C LEU A 728 0.27 24.03 15.03
N GLU A 729 1.36 24.19 15.76
CA GLU A 729 2.46 25.09 15.44
C GLU A 729 3.78 24.35 15.34
N ILE A 730 4.71 24.89 14.54
CA ILE A 730 6.07 24.41 14.45
C ILE A 730 6.88 24.97 15.62
N THR A 731 7.54 24.12 16.38
CA THR A 731 8.39 24.50 17.50
C THR A 731 9.69 23.70 17.52
N GLU A 732 10.76 24.35 18.00
CA GLU A 732 12.03 23.70 18.34
C GLU A 732 12.17 23.50 19.86
N LYS A 733 11.25 24.08 20.65
CA LYS A 733 11.21 24.01 22.12
C LYS A 733 10.26 22.89 22.57
N TRP A 734 10.73 21.66 22.53
CA TRP A 734 9.95 20.50 22.92
C TRP A 734 10.78 19.54 23.79
N GLN A 735 10.12 18.66 24.49
CA GLN A 735 10.76 17.57 25.25
C GLN A 735 9.94 16.28 25.15
N ILE A 736 10.64 15.17 25.25
CA ILE A 736 10.03 13.86 25.44
C ILE A 736 9.68 13.75 26.92
N LYS A 737 8.40 13.67 27.26
CA LYS A 737 8.00 13.25 28.62
C LYS A 737 8.36 11.77 28.77
N LYS A 738 9.37 11.47 29.59
CA LYS A 738 9.58 10.10 30.04
C LYS A 738 8.36 9.71 30.85
N SER A 739 7.55 8.78 30.34
CA SER A 739 6.46 8.24 31.17
C SER A 739 7.09 7.60 32.40
N LEU A 740 6.82 8.14 33.56
CA LEU A 740 7.01 7.48 34.82
C LEU A 740 6.00 6.32 34.86
N LEU A 741 6.40 5.15 34.40
CA LEU A 741 5.71 3.90 34.65
C LEU A 741 6.42 3.16 35.77
#